data_22a6c57dc7dcbffaf4c00941ac94a578
#
_entry.id   22a6c57dc7dcbffaf4c00941ac94a578
#
_cell.length_a   1.000
_cell.length_b   1.000
_cell.length_c   1.000
_cell.angle_alpha   90.00
_cell.angle_beta   90.00
_cell.angle_gamma   90.00
#
_symmetry.space_group_name_H-M   'P 1'
#
loop_
_entity.id
_entity.type
_entity.pdbx_description
1 polymer ?
#
loop_
_entity_poly.entity_id
_entity_poly.type
_entity_poly.pdbx_seq_one_letter_code
_entity_poly.pdbx_strand_id
1 'polypeptide(L)'
;MKYLFKKIEPKWQAKWEEAKVFEAKDNSDKPKFYGLVEFPYPSGAGMHVGHIKAYSSLEVISRKRRMEGYNVLFPIGFDAFGLPTENYAVKTGTHPRIITDENIKRFSNQLKKVGFSFDWNRVIDTTDEDYYKWTQWIFLKMFEKGLVFRDRTLVNYCPHCKVVLSNEDSQGGKCDICHSDVVQKSKDVWYLRITQYADKLLEGLKDVDYPDNVKQQQIHWIGKSKGAFVNFDVDGIDEKLEIYTTRPDTLFGVTFMVIAPEHPIIDKYADKITNMDEITAYRNECAKKTEFERTQLVKDKTGVRIQGLEGINPVNGKKIPIYIADYVMMGYGTGAIMAVPAHDQRDYDFAKKFGIDIIEVIKGGDISKEAYTGDGEMVNSDFLNGYAKKKDSIERMLEELEKKGIGKAGVQYKMKDWAFNRQRYWGEPIPLIHCPNCGVVAVPENELPLRLPDVKDFEPGEDGQSPLAKIDSFVNCTCPKCGAAAKRETDTMPQWAGSSWYFLRYTDPHNANALADMDKLKYWMPVDWYNGGMEHVTRHMIYSRFWHHFLYDLGVVNTPEPYAKRSIQGLILGPDGDKMSKSKGNVVDPLDIVEEYGADTLRTYVLFMGDYGAATPWSENSVKGCKKFLDRVAAVSYTHLRAHETLAN
;
A
#
# COMPACT_ATOMS: atom_id res chain seq x y z
N MET A 1 8.66 -17.10 -47.99
CA MET A 1 9.73 -16.35 -47.29
C MET A 1 9.42 -16.39 -45.80
N LYS A 2 10.42 -16.51 -44.92
CA LYS A 2 10.22 -16.45 -43.47
C LYS A 2 10.50 -15.03 -42.99
N TYR A 3 9.86 -14.63 -41.86
CA TYR A 3 10.17 -13.39 -41.18
C TYR A 3 11.59 -13.44 -40.59
N LEU A 4 12.51 -12.68 -41.16
CA LEU A 4 13.93 -12.68 -40.78
C LEU A 4 14.19 -11.77 -39.59
N PHE A 5 13.58 -12.07 -38.42
CA PHE A 5 13.61 -11.24 -37.23
C PHE A 5 15.03 -10.86 -36.77
N LYS A 6 16.00 -11.77 -36.80
CA LYS A 6 17.41 -11.49 -36.43
C LYS A 6 18.10 -10.41 -37.30
N LYS A 7 17.53 -10.08 -38.46
CA LYS A 7 18.01 -8.98 -39.33
C LYS A 7 17.12 -7.75 -39.24
N ILE A 8 15.80 -7.94 -39.16
CA ILE A 8 14.80 -6.87 -39.23
C ILE A 8 14.71 -6.12 -37.91
N GLU A 9 14.55 -6.84 -36.80
CA GLU A 9 14.32 -6.22 -35.49
C GLU A 9 15.50 -5.34 -35.04
N PRO A 10 16.75 -5.80 -34.98
CA PRO A 10 17.88 -4.95 -34.60
C PRO A 10 18.08 -3.75 -35.53
N LYS A 11 17.86 -3.92 -36.85
CA LYS A 11 17.93 -2.82 -37.81
C LYS A 11 16.95 -1.70 -37.48
N TRP A 12 15.70 -2.06 -37.19
CA TRP A 12 14.68 -1.06 -36.93
C TRP A 12 14.82 -0.46 -35.52
N GLN A 13 15.21 -1.22 -34.52
CA GLN A 13 15.51 -0.72 -33.20
C GLN A 13 16.61 0.34 -33.25
N ALA A 14 17.71 0.08 -33.97
CA ALA A 14 18.78 1.06 -34.15
C ALA A 14 18.30 2.34 -34.86
N LYS A 15 17.48 2.21 -35.92
CA LYS A 15 16.91 3.36 -36.61
C LYS A 15 15.96 4.19 -35.75
N TRP A 16 15.16 3.55 -34.90
CA TRP A 16 14.28 4.27 -34.00
C TRP A 16 15.07 5.04 -32.95
N GLU A 17 16.14 4.47 -32.41
CA GLU A 17 17.03 5.12 -31.46
C GLU A 17 17.76 6.31 -32.09
N GLU A 18 18.35 6.14 -33.28
CA GLU A 18 19.03 7.19 -34.05
C GLU A 18 18.10 8.36 -34.39
N ALA A 19 16.90 8.07 -34.87
CA ALA A 19 15.91 9.08 -35.27
C ALA A 19 15.10 9.63 -34.09
N LYS A 20 15.31 9.13 -32.83
CA LYS A 20 14.65 9.56 -31.62
C LYS A 20 13.11 9.57 -31.73
N VAL A 21 12.54 8.60 -32.44
CA VAL A 21 11.11 8.60 -32.80
C VAL A 21 10.16 8.45 -31.61
N PHE A 22 10.67 8.05 -30.44
CA PHE A 22 9.88 7.83 -29.24
C PHE A 22 10.01 8.95 -28.21
N GLU A 23 10.85 9.95 -28.45
CA GLU A 23 11.02 11.09 -27.55
C GLU A 23 9.75 11.97 -27.52
N ALA A 24 9.23 12.22 -26.32
CA ALA A 24 8.13 13.14 -26.10
C ALA A 24 8.63 14.59 -26.15
N LYS A 25 7.84 15.49 -26.72
CA LYS A 25 8.17 16.93 -26.80
C LYS A 25 7.38 17.70 -25.77
N ASP A 26 8.07 18.50 -24.95
CA ASP A 26 7.39 19.38 -24.02
C ASP A 26 6.68 20.53 -24.79
N ASN A 27 5.52 20.97 -24.27
CA ASN A 27 4.75 22.09 -24.81
C ASN A 27 4.43 21.98 -26.31
N SER A 28 4.10 20.79 -26.78
CA SER A 28 3.69 20.55 -28.16
C SER A 28 2.25 20.99 -28.40
N ASP A 29 1.94 21.50 -29.61
CA ASP A 29 0.55 21.81 -30.05
C ASP A 29 -0.28 20.56 -30.34
N LYS A 30 0.34 19.37 -30.33
CA LYS A 30 -0.36 18.10 -30.51
C LYS A 30 -1.11 17.70 -29.23
N PRO A 31 -2.22 16.98 -29.37
CA PRO A 31 -2.87 16.38 -28.22
C PRO A 31 -1.88 15.44 -27.53
N LYS A 32 -1.82 15.51 -26.19
CA LYS A 32 -0.93 14.67 -25.40
C LYS A 32 -1.53 13.29 -25.18
N PHE A 33 -0.67 12.29 -25.02
CA PHE A 33 -1.01 11.01 -24.45
C PHE A 33 0.11 10.57 -23.52
N TYR A 34 -0.18 10.46 -22.23
CA TYR A 34 0.74 9.96 -21.22
C TYR A 34 0.32 8.54 -20.83
N GLY A 35 1.00 7.54 -21.41
CA GLY A 35 0.87 6.14 -21.03
C GLY A 35 1.89 5.78 -19.97
N LEU A 36 1.45 5.18 -18.86
CA LEU A 36 2.31 4.81 -17.73
C LEU A 36 2.19 3.33 -17.42
N VAL A 37 3.31 2.66 -17.24
CA VAL A 37 3.42 1.31 -16.67
C VAL A 37 4.10 1.38 -15.31
N GLU A 38 3.77 0.46 -14.41
CA GLU A 38 4.52 0.33 -13.16
C GLU A 38 5.99 0.03 -13.49
N PHE A 39 6.89 0.88 -13.02
CA PHE A 39 8.31 0.69 -13.26
C PHE A 39 8.84 -0.50 -12.44
N PRO A 40 9.78 -1.27 -13.00
CA PRO A 40 10.23 -2.50 -12.38
C PRO A 40 11.16 -2.26 -11.21
N TYR A 41 11.10 -3.17 -10.23
CA TYR A 41 12.15 -3.35 -9.24
C TYR A 41 13.29 -4.17 -9.86
N PRO A 42 14.51 -3.61 -10.02
CA PRO A 42 15.61 -4.28 -10.72
C PRO A 42 16.25 -5.37 -9.84
N SER A 43 15.65 -6.54 -9.77
CA SER A 43 16.15 -7.68 -9.00
C SER A 43 17.13 -8.54 -9.81
N GLY A 44 18.07 -9.20 -9.10
CA GLY A 44 19.28 -9.84 -9.66
C GLY A 44 19.14 -10.82 -10.81
N ALA A 45 17.98 -11.43 -11.07
CA ALA A 45 17.84 -12.39 -12.17
C ALA A 45 17.24 -11.80 -13.46
N GLY A 46 17.03 -10.49 -13.53
CA GLY A 46 16.39 -9.86 -14.68
C GLY A 46 14.86 -9.98 -14.67
N MET A 47 14.25 -9.54 -15.78
CA MET A 47 12.81 -9.60 -15.99
C MET A 47 12.36 -10.99 -16.42
N HIS A 48 11.10 -11.31 -16.18
CA HIS A 48 10.42 -12.47 -16.76
C HIS A 48 9.29 -12.02 -17.70
N VAL A 49 8.73 -12.95 -18.46
CA VAL A 49 7.68 -12.65 -19.47
C VAL A 49 6.43 -11.98 -18.87
N GLY A 50 6.18 -12.09 -17.57
CA GLY A 50 5.11 -11.36 -16.89
C GLY A 50 5.24 -9.84 -17.00
N HIS A 51 6.45 -9.29 -16.88
CA HIS A 51 6.72 -7.86 -17.12
C HIS A 51 6.43 -7.48 -18.56
N ILE A 52 6.77 -8.37 -19.50
CA ILE A 52 6.55 -8.10 -20.92
C ILE A 52 5.07 -7.98 -21.25
N LYS A 53 4.20 -8.82 -20.66
CA LYS A 53 2.73 -8.68 -20.81
C LYS A 53 2.24 -7.32 -20.29
N ALA A 54 2.70 -6.93 -19.10
CA ALA A 54 2.32 -5.66 -18.49
C ALA A 54 2.66 -4.45 -19.37
N TYR A 55 3.85 -4.45 -19.98
CA TYR A 55 4.32 -3.33 -20.79
C TYR A 55 3.76 -3.35 -22.21
N SER A 56 3.57 -4.54 -22.82
CA SER A 56 3.14 -4.68 -24.20
C SER A 56 1.77 -4.07 -24.49
N SER A 57 0.86 -4.02 -23.51
CA SER A 57 -0.48 -3.45 -23.71
C SER A 57 -0.43 -1.95 -23.98
N LEU A 58 0.25 -1.18 -23.13
CA LEU A 58 0.40 0.26 -23.33
C LEU A 58 1.41 0.59 -24.44
N GLU A 59 2.35 -0.30 -24.73
CA GLU A 59 3.22 -0.22 -25.91
C GLU A 59 2.40 -0.11 -27.20
N VAL A 60 1.45 -1.04 -27.40
CA VAL A 60 0.57 -1.02 -28.58
C VAL A 60 -0.25 0.25 -28.65
N ILE A 61 -0.85 0.66 -27.53
CA ILE A 61 -1.65 1.88 -27.45
C ILE A 61 -0.79 3.11 -27.73
N SER A 62 0.41 3.19 -27.16
CA SER A 62 1.34 4.30 -27.36
C SER A 62 1.77 4.43 -28.83
N ARG A 63 2.05 3.31 -29.51
CA ARG A 63 2.34 3.31 -30.96
C ARG A 63 1.13 3.77 -31.76
N LYS A 64 -0.07 3.26 -31.45
CA LYS A 64 -1.31 3.67 -32.10
C LYS A 64 -1.53 5.19 -31.94
N ARG A 65 -1.36 5.74 -30.74
CA ARG A 65 -1.52 7.18 -30.49
C ARG A 65 -0.50 8.02 -31.27
N ARG A 66 0.76 7.57 -31.40
CA ARG A 66 1.76 8.25 -32.27
C ARG A 66 1.32 8.24 -33.73
N MET A 67 0.79 7.12 -34.23
CA MET A 67 0.25 7.04 -35.61
C MET A 67 -0.97 7.95 -35.82
N GLU A 68 -1.76 8.19 -34.78
CA GLU A 68 -2.90 9.13 -34.77
C GLU A 68 -2.46 10.59 -34.61
N GLY A 69 -1.17 10.86 -34.48
CA GLY A 69 -0.63 12.23 -34.42
C GLY A 69 -0.49 12.80 -33.01
N TYR A 70 -0.69 12.00 -31.96
CA TYR A 70 -0.49 12.45 -30.58
C TYR A 70 1.00 12.66 -30.25
N ASN A 71 1.26 13.58 -29.32
CA ASN A 71 2.51 13.66 -28.61
C ASN A 71 2.47 12.67 -27.44
N VAL A 72 3.29 11.62 -27.51
CA VAL A 72 3.19 10.48 -26.58
C VAL A 72 4.34 10.47 -25.61
N LEU A 73 4.05 10.57 -24.32
CA LEU A 73 4.96 10.28 -23.22
C LEU A 73 4.74 8.83 -22.77
N PHE A 74 5.70 7.96 -23.02
CA PHE A 74 5.72 6.57 -22.58
C PHE A 74 7.09 6.28 -21.96
N PRO A 75 7.28 6.64 -20.67
CA PRO A 75 8.57 6.56 -20.00
C PRO A 75 8.79 5.21 -19.33
N ILE A 76 10.03 4.97 -18.92
CA ILE A 76 10.45 3.85 -18.08
C ILE A 76 11.49 4.33 -17.07
N GLY A 77 11.60 3.66 -15.94
CA GLY A 77 12.61 3.90 -14.90
C GLY A 77 12.72 2.69 -13.99
N PHE A 78 13.35 2.89 -12.83
CA PHE A 78 13.67 1.80 -11.92
C PHE A 78 13.37 2.20 -10.47
N ASP A 79 12.55 1.37 -9.81
CA ASP A 79 12.33 1.44 -8.37
C ASP A 79 13.41 0.60 -7.69
N ALA A 80 14.50 1.23 -7.28
CA ALA A 80 15.74 0.50 -7.02
C ALA A 80 16.21 0.49 -5.56
N PHE A 81 15.59 1.28 -4.67
CA PHE A 81 15.75 1.12 -3.22
C PHE A 81 14.96 -0.08 -2.70
N GLY A 82 15.34 -0.62 -1.54
CA GLY A 82 14.54 -1.59 -0.80
C GLY A 82 15.27 -2.84 -0.34
N LEU A 83 14.57 -3.59 0.49
CA LEU A 83 15.05 -4.77 1.19
C LEU A 83 15.57 -5.91 0.30
N PRO A 84 14.97 -6.23 -0.87
CA PRO A 84 15.47 -7.36 -1.67
C PRO A 84 16.92 -7.18 -2.13
N THR A 85 17.29 -5.97 -2.55
CA THR A 85 18.67 -5.66 -2.95
C THR A 85 19.61 -5.66 -1.74
N GLU A 86 19.19 -5.06 -0.61
CA GLU A 86 20.00 -5.05 0.61
C GLU A 86 20.23 -6.46 1.16
N ASN A 87 19.18 -7.29 1.22
CA ASN A 87 19.32 -8.68 1.67
C ASN A 87 20.25 -9.49 0.76
N TYR A 88 20.23 -9.25 -0.56
CA TYR A 88 21.16 -9.86 -1.49
C TYR A 88 22.60 -9.34 -1.29
N ALA A 89 22.73 -8.04 -1.04
CA ALA A 89 24.01 -7.39 -0.74
C ALA A 89 24.66 -7.96 0.53
N VAL A 90 23.90 -8.10 1.61
CA VAL A 90 24.35 -8.77 2.85
C VAL A 90 24.82 -10.19 2.58
N LYS A 91 24.03 -10.97 1.82
CA LYS A 91 24.36 -12.37 1.50
C LYS A 91 25.63 -12.51 0.67
N THR A 92 25.92 -11.57 -0.24
CA THR A 92 27.05 -11.65 -1.19
C THR A 92 28.27 -10.86 -0.75
N GLY A 93 28.15 -9.99 0.25
CA GLY A 93 29.19 -9.03 0.64
C GLY A 93 29.46 -7.94 -0.41
N THR A 94 28.53 -7.74 -1.37
CA THR A 94 28.64 -6.76 -2.44
C THR A 94 27.81 -5.53 -2.09
N HIS A 95 28.37 -4.33 -2.25
CA HIS A 95 27.65 -3.08 -1.92
C HIS A 95 26.34 -2.94 -2.76
N PRO A 96 25.20 -2.57 -2.15
CA PRO A 96 23.91 -2.53 -2.83
C PRO A 96 23.88 -1.58 -4.05
N ARG A 97 24.67 -0.51 -4.08
CA ARG A 97 24.81 0.36 -5.25
C ARG A 97 25.33 -0.41 -6.48
N ILE A 98 26.37 -1.23 -6.30
CA ILE A 98 26.96 -2.01 -7.41
C ILE A 98 25.91 -2.99 -7.97
N ILE A 99 25.21 -3.70 -7.07
CA ILE A 99 24.15 -4.64 -7.45
C ILE A 99 23.03 -3.93 -8.22
N THR A 100 22.62 -2.76 -7.73
CA THR A 100 21.57 -1.94 -8.35
C THR A 100 21.97 -1.51 -9.76
N ASP A 101 23.17 -0.97 -9.94
CA ASP A 101 23.66 -0.50 -11.24
C ASP A 101 23.75 -1.63 -12.27
N GLU A 102 24.25 -2.80 -11.86
CA GLU A 102 24.30 -3.99 -12.71
C GLU A 102 22.89 -4.48 -13.11
N ASN A 103 21.97 -4.48 -12.18
CA ASN A 103 20.60 -4.91 -12.42
C ASN A 103 19.85 -3.93 -13.33
N ILE A 104 19.98 -2.63 -13.12
CA ILE A 104 19.40 -1.59 -14.00
C ILE A 104 19.93 -1.76 -15.42
N LYS A 105 21.23 -1.97 -15.57
CA LYS A 105 21.85 -2.21 -16.88
C LYS A 105 21.28 -3.47 -17.57
N ARG A 106 21.09 -4.55 -16.81
CA ARG A 106 20.47 -5.79 -17.30
C ARG A 106 19.02 -5.56 -17.75
N PHE A 107 18.20 -4.95 -16.92
CA PHE A 107 16.80 -4.65 -17.24
C PHE A 107 16.67 -3.73 -18.45
N SER A 108 17.49 -2.68 -18.52
CA SER A 108 17.53 -1.77 -19.67
C SER A 108 17.85 -2.50 -20.96
N ASN A 109 18.82 -3.42 -20.93
CA ASN A 109 19.17 -4.24 -22.10
C ASN A 109 18.02 -5.18 -22.51
N GLN A 110 17.34 -5.81 -21.54
CA GLN A 110 16.17 -6.66 -21.81
C GLN A 110 15.05 -5.85 -22.48
N LEU A 111 14.69 -4.69 -21.92
CA LEU A 111 13.64 -3.81 -22.46
C LEU A 111 13.95 -3.30 -23.87
N LYS A 112 15.21 -2.90 -24.14
CA LYS A 112 15.67 -2.47 -25.46
C LYS A 112 15.57 -3.60 -26.47
N LYS A 113 16.01 -4.82 -26.12
CA LYS A 113 15.94 -5.98 -27.01
C LYS A 113 14.52 -6.42 -27.34
N VAL A 114 13.57 -6.27 -26.40
CA VAL A 114 12.15 -6.48 -26.69
C VAL A 114 11.57 -5.41 -27.61
N GLY A 115 12.25 -4.27 -27.77
CA GLY A 115 11.90 -3.23 -28.73
C GLY A 115 10.71 -2.38 -28.33
N PHE A 116 10.54 -2.10 -27.05
CA PHE A 116 9.52 -1.18 -26.55
C PHE A 116 9.81 0.27 -26.96
N SER A 117 8.76 1.04 -27.21
CA SER A 117 8.83 2.44 -27.62
C SER A 117 8.92 3.41 -26.44
N PHE A 118 9.71 3.07 -25.42
CA PHE A 118 9.94 3.95 -24.28
C PHE A 118 10.75 5.19 -24.66
N ASP A 119 10.45 6.29 -24.01
CA ASP A 119 11.29 7.50 -24.06
C ASP A 119 12.49 7.33 -23.11
N TRP A 120 13.62 6.88 -23.66
CA TRP A 120 14.83 6.62 -22.90
C TRP A 120 15.53 7.87 -22.39
N ASN A 121 15.17 9.07 -22.87
CA ASN A 121 15.68 10.33 -22.31
C ASN A 121 15.02 10.71 -21.00
N ARG A 122 13.93 10.04 -20.63
CA ARG A 122 13.19 10.30 -19.40
C ARG A 122 13.32 9.19 -18.37
N VAL A 123 14.38 8.39 -18.47
CA VAL A 123 14.68 7.35 -17.48
C VAL A 123 14.98 7.97 -16.13
N ILE A 124 14.41 7.39 -15.10
CA ILE A 124 14.68 7.74 -13.70
C ILE A 124 15.12 6.51 -12.92
N ASP A 125 15.92 6.74 -11.89
CA ASP A 125 16.34 5.76 -10.89
C ASP A 125 16.03 6.35 -9.50
N THR A 126 15.22 5.66 -8.70
CA THR A 126 14.85 6.16 -7.37
C THR A 126 16.04 6.27 -6.41
N THR A 127 17.18 5.62 -6.73
CA THR A 127 18.42 5.69 -5.95
C THR A 127 19.36 6.82 -6.37
N ASP A 128 19.03 7.56 -7.44
CA ASP A 128 19.78 8.75 -7.81
C ASP A 128 19.55 9.89 -6.83
N GLU A 129 20.62 10.58 -6.46
CA GLU A 129 20.57 11.73 -5.55
C GLU A 129 19.67 12.85 -6.07
N ASP A 130 19.67 13.08 -7.38
CA ASP A 130 18.82 14.06 -8.05
C ASP A 130 17.33 13.66 -8.06
N TYR A 131 17.04 12.36 -7.83
CA TYR A 131 15.69 11.88 -7.66
C TYR A 131 15.25 11.93 -6.20
N TYR A 132 15.96 11.23 -5.28
CA TYR A 132 15.49 11.12 -3.91
C TYR A 132 15.61 12.42 -3.09
N LYS A 133 16.38 13.40 -3.55
CA LYS A 133 16.30 14.78 -3.05
C LYS A 133 14.86 15.27 -2.97
N TRP A 134 14.06 14.99 -3.99
CA TRP A 134 12.67 15.43 -4.07
C TRP A 134 11.73 14.54 -3.26
N THR A 135 12.02 13.25 -3.09
CA THR A 135 11.34 12.41 -2.12
C THR A 135 11.50 12.96 -0.71
N GLN A 136 12.72 13.33 -0.35
CA GLN A 136 13.02 13.96 0.94
C GLN A 136 12.35 15.33 1.08
N TRP A 137 12.32 16.14 0.03
CA TRP A 137 11.64 17.43 0.03
C TRP A 137 10.12 17.28 0.27
N ILE A 138 9.46 16.34 -0.40
CA ILE A 138 8.01 16.06 -0.18
C ILE A 138 7.78 15.64 1.27
N PHE A 139 8.63 14.77 1.80
CA PHE A 139 8.54 14.34 3.21
C PHE A 139 8.68 15.53 4.17
N LEU A 140 9.64 16.45 3.93
CA LEU A 140 9.79 17.64 4.75
C LEU A 140 8.55 18.54 4.69
N LYS A 141 7.94 18.69 3.52
CA LYS A 141 6.67 19.44 3.39
C LYS A 141 5.52 18.78 4.16
N MET A 142 5.46 17.45 4.17
CA MET A 142 4.52 16.71 5.03
C MET A 142 4.80 16.93 6.52
N PHE A 143 6.07 16.93 6.90
CA PHE A 143 6.49 17.22 8.29
C PHE A 143 6.10 18.64 8.71
N GLU A 144 6.37 19.66 7.90
CA GLU A 144 5.97 21.05 8.13
C GLU A 144 4.45 21.22 8.29
N LYS A 145 3.66 20.44 7.57
CA LYS A 145 2.18 20.44 7.65
C LYS A 145 1.61 19.57 8.77
N GLY A 146 2.45 18.95 9.61
CA GLY A 146 2.03 18.11 10.74
C GLY A 146 1.45 16.75 10.32
N LEU A 147 1.69 16.32 9.07
CA LEU A 147 1.29 14.99 8.59
C LEU A 147 2.26 13.89 9.00
N VAL A 148 3.46 14.24 9.47
CA VAL A 148 4.47 13.31 9.99
C VAL A 148 4.47 13.39 11.50
N PHE A 149 4.36 12.25 12.18
CA PHE A 149 4.48 12.16 13.64
C PHE A 149 5.23 10.90 14.05
N ARG A 150 5.75 10.89 15.26
CA ARG A 150 6.42 9.73 15.85
C ARG A 150 5.62 9.22 17.04
N ASP A 151 5.46 7.92 17.13
CA ASP A 151 4.78 7.28 18.24
C ASP A 151 5.47 5.97 18.61
N ARG A 152 5.36 5.58 19.89
CA ARG A 152 5.86 4.31 20.38
C ARG A 152 4.70 3.36 20.60
N THR A 153 4.48 2.49 19.63
CA THR A 153 3.36 1.58 19.59
C THR A 153 3.79 0.14 19.28
N LEU A 154 2.85 -0.79 19.45
CA LEU A 154 2.99 -2.13 18.93
C LEU A 154 2.85 -2.09 17.40
N VAL A 155 3.87 -2.55 16.70
CA VAL A 155 3.91 -2.57 15.24
C VAL A 155 4.22 -3.96 14.71
N ASN A 156 3.82 -4.20 13.48
CA ASN A 156 4.23 -5.39 12.75
C ASN A 156 5.74 -5.37 12.54
N TYR A 157 6.41 -6.43 12.96
CA TYR A 157 7.86 -6.57 12.87
C TYR A 157 8.23 -7.92 12.29
N CYS A 158 9.06 -7.92 11.26
CA CYS A 158 9.62 -9.15 10.71
C CYS A 158 10.92 -9.50 11.45
N PRO A 159 10.98 -10.60 12.23
CA PRO A 159 12.19 -10.98 12.95
C PRO A 159 13.32 -11.46 12.04
N HIS A 160 12.99 -12.03 10.87
CA HIS A 160 13.97 -12.45 9.87
C HIS A 160 14.60 -11.25 9.15
N CYS A 161 13.77 -10.33 8.64
CA CYS A 161 14.25 -9.11 8.01
C CYS A 161 14.71 -8.05 9.02
N LYS A 162 14.42 -8.19 10.31
CA LYS A 162 14.74 -7.24 11.38
C LYS A 162 14.21 -5.82 11.11
N VAL A 163 12.95 -5.71 10.61
CA VAL A 163 12.38 -4.45 10.15
C VAL A 163 10.92 -4.29 10.56
N VAL A 164 10.52 -3.05 10.82
CA VAL A 164 9.11 -2.66 10.99
C VAL A 164 8.41 -2.71 9.62
N LEU A 165 7.19 -3.24 9.62
CA LEU A 165 6.34 -3.36 8.43
C LEU A 165 5.06 -2.54 8.60
N SER A 166 4.56 -2.00 7.50
CA SER A 166 3.20 -1.47 7.45
C SER A 166 2.16 -2.61 7.46
N ASN A 167 0.89 -2.27 7.65
CA ASN A 167 -0.18 -3.27 7.57
C ASN A 167 -0.27 -3.88 6.16
N GLU A 168 0.03 -3.07 5.15
CA GLU A 168 0.04 -3.45 3.75
C GLU A 168 1.19 -4.44 3.44
N ASP A 169 2.34 -4.30 4.11
CA ASP A 169 3.53 -5.15 3.94
C ASP A 169 3.47 -6.46 4.76
N SER A 170 2.43 -6.61 5.60
CA SER A 170 2.26 -7.74 6.53
C SER A 170 0.92 -8.47 6.41
N GLN A 171 0.30 -8.40 5.25
CA GLN A 171 -1.00 -9.03 5.00
C GLN A 171 -0.96 -10.55 5.26
N GLY A 172 -1.99 -11.05 5.97
CA GLY A 172 -2.07 -12.45 6.34
C GLY A 172 -1.06 -12.89 7.40
N GLY A 173 -0.45 -11.95 8.15
CA GLY A 173 0.54 -12.25 9.21
C GLY A 173 1.90 -12.67 8.69
N LYS A 174 2.18 -12.47 7.40
CA LYS A 174 3.44 -12.83 6.74
C LYS A 174 4.14 -11.58 6.21
N CYS A 175 5.47 -11.56 6.30
CA CYS A 175 6.28 -10.55 5.63
C CYS A 175 6.18 -10.72 4.11
N ASP A 176 5.86 -9.67 3.38
CA ASP A 176 5.72 -9.70 1.91
C ASP A 176 7.06 -9.96 1.19
N ILE A 177 8.20 -9.73 1.85
CA ILE A 177 9.56 -9.91 1.30
C ILE A 177 10.07 -11.34 1.51
N CYS A 178 10.10 -11.82 2.76
CA CYS A 178 10.73 -13.12 3.11
C CYS A 178 9.71 -14.21 3.46
N HIS A 179 8.43 -13.88 3.53
CA HIS A 179 7.31 -14.76 3.88
C HIS A 179 7.37 -15.40 5.27
N SER A 180 8.29 -14.93 6.14
CA SER A 180 8.33 -15.33 7.55
C SER A 180 7.17 -14.75 8.33
N ASP A 181 6.85 -15.39 9.46
CA ASP A 181 5.83 -14.89 10.37
C ASP A 181 6.20 -13.52 10.93
N VAL A 182 5.23 -12.63 10.98
CA VAL A 182 5.33 -11.28 11.54
C VAL A 182 4.91 -11.33 12.99
N VAL A 183 5.66 -10.65 13.86
CA VAL A 183 5.36 -10.52 15.29
C VAL A 183 5.00 -9.08 15.65
N GLN A 184 4.32 -8.89 16.79
CA GLN A 184 4.10 -7.56 17.33
C GLN A 184 5.29 -7.17 18.22
N LYS A 185 5.86 -5.97 17.99
CA LYS A 185 6.97 -5.43 18.77
C LYS A 185 6.75 -3.96 19.07
N SER A 186 6.98 -3.54 20.32
CA SER A 186 6.96 -2.11 20.67
C SER A 186 8.19 -1.42 20.12
N LYS A 187 7.98 -0.46 19.23
CA LYS A 187 9.04 0.34 18.57
C LYS A 187 8.59 1.81 18.46
N ASP A 188 9.58 2.69 18.40
CA ASP A 188 9.36 4.07 17.97
C ASP A 188 9.26 4.10 16.45
N VAL A 189 8.15 4.60 15.92
CA VAL A 189 7.84 4.59 14.49
C VAL A 189 7.40 5.97 14.02
N TRP A 190 7.91 6.36 12.86
CA TRP A 190 7.40 7.49 12.11
C TRP A 190 6.16 7.07 11.32
N TYR A 191 5.12 7.88 11.41
CA TYR A 191 3.85 7.69 10.71
C TYR A 191 3.56 8.86 9.78
N LEU A 192 2.96 8.56 8.63
CA LEU A 192 2.27 9.54 7.80
C LEU A 192 0.76 9.45 8.06
N ARG A 193 0.11 10.60 8.34
CA ARG A 193 -1.33 10.71 8.62
C ARG A 193 -2.17 10.55 7.35
N ILE A 194 -2.04 9.41 6.68
CA ILE A 194 -2.81 9.09 5.47
C ILE A 194 -4.31 9.08 5.73
N THR A 195 -4.73 8.78 6.97
CA THR A 195 -6.15 8.78 7.38
C THR A 195 -6.80 10.16 7.23
N GLN A 196 -6.06 11.26 7.33
CA GLN A 196 -6.57 12.61 7.07
C GLN A 196 -6.97 12.82 5.60
N TYR A 197 -6.47 11.99 4.69
CA TYR A 197 -6.81 12.02 3.27
C TYR A 197 -7.83 10.94 2.87
N ALA A 198 -8.32 10.14 3.81
CA ALA A 198 -9.23 9.03 3.54
C ALA A 198 -10.46 9.45 2.75
N ASP A 199 -11.09 10.57 3.11
CA ASP A 199 -12.25 11.09 2.40
C ASP A 199 -11.92 11.59 0.99
N LYS A 200 -10.81 12.30 0.81
CA LYS A 200 -10.34 12.73 -0.51
C LYS A 200 -10.04 11.53 -1.41
N LEU A 201 -9.39 10.49 -0.86
CA LEU A 201 -9.11 9.25 -1.58
C LEU A 201 -10.39 8.52 -2.02
N LEU A 202 -11.44 8.53 -1.19
CA LEU A 202 -12.74 7.94 -1.54
C LEU A 202 -13.48 8.78 -2.59
N GLU A 203 -13.49 10.10 -2.42
CA GLU A 203 -14.19 11.02 -3.31
C GLU A 203 -13.59 11.01 -4.71
N GLY A 204 -12.26 11.06 -4.82
CA GLY A 204 -11.55 11.03 -6.10
C GLY A 204 -11.79 9.77 -6.94
N LEU A 205 -12.25 8.65 -6.32
CA LEU A 205 -12.63 7.46 -7.09
C LEU A 205 -13.86 7.67 -7.99
N LYS A 206 -14.64 8.72 -7.77
CA LYS A 206 -15.81 9.04 -8.61
C LYS A 206 -15.40 9.62 -9.96
N ASP A 207 -14.27 10.31 -10.01
CA ASP A 207 -13.83 11.11 -11.16
C ASP A 207 -12.84 10.36 -12.08
N VAL A 208 -12.52 9.11 -11.78
CA VAL A 208 -11.53 8.30 -12.50
C VAL A 208 -12.15 7.08 -13.20
N ASP A 209 -11.59 6.70 -14.36
CA ASP A 209 -11.97 5.51 -15.13
C ASP A 209 -11.14 4.28 -14.66
N TYR A 210 -11.45 3.81 -13.45
CA TYR A 210 -10.88 2.58 -12.91
C TYR A 210 -11.90 1.45 -12.98
N PRO A 211 -11.47 0.19 -13.18
CA PRO A 211 -12.35 -0.97 -13.07
C PRO A 211 -13.06 -1.03 -11.72
N ASP A 212 -14.32 -1.48 -11.71
CA ASP A 212 -15.14 -1.50 -10.50
C ASP A 212 -14.48 -2.30 -9.36
N ASN A 213 -13.86 -3.45 -9.67
CA ASN A 213 -13.16 -4.25 -8.68
C ASN A 213 -11.97 -3.50 -8.05
N VAL A 214 -11.28 -2.63 -8.78
CA VAL A 214 -10.22 -1.76 -8.26
C VAL A 214 -10.79 -0.72 -7.31
N LYS A 215 -11.87 -0.03 -7.72
CA LYS A 215 -12.55 0.95 -6.86
C LYS A 215 -13.06 0.29 -5.58
N GLN A 216 -13.73 -0.85 -5.69
CA GLN A 216 -14.27 -1.58 -4.53
C GLN A 216 -13.17 -2.04 -3.57
N GLN A 217 -12.02 -2.52 -4.08
CA GLN A 217 -10.91 -2.90 -3.20
C GLN A 217 -10.36 -1.70 -2.42
N GLN A 218 -10.21 -0.54 -3.04
CA GLN A 218 -9.76 0.67 -2.34
C GLN A 218 -10.81 1.15 -1.32
N ILE A 219 -12.09 1.16 -1.69
CA ILE A 219 -13.19 1.50 -0.77
C ILE A 219 -13.19 0.59 0.46
N HIS A 220 -13.07 -0.73 0.26
CA HIS A 220 -13.04 -1.70 1.35
C HIS A 220 -11.77 -1.59 2.21
N TRP A 221 -10.64 -1.26 1.59
CA TRP A 221 -9.38 -1.06 2.30
C TRP A 221 -9.42 0.18 3.19
N ILE A 222 -9.88 1.31 2.66
CA ILE A 222 -10.08 2.55 3.42
C ILE A 222 -11.15 2.32 4.49
N GLY A 223 -12.23 1.61 4.14
CA GLY A 223 -13.23 1.09 5.07
C GLY A 223 -13.85 2.17 5.94
N LYS A 224 -14.36 3.25 5.28
CA LYS A 224 -15.09 4.32 5.98
C LYS A 224 -16.36 3.78 6.61
N SER A 225 -16.50 3.94 7.91
CA SER A 225 -17.71 3.62 8.68
C SER A 225 -18.25 4.86 9.39
N LYS A 226 -19.56 5.04 9.36
CA LYS A 226 -20.28 6.07 10.12
C LYS A 226 -20.92 5.42 11.34
N GLY A 227 -20.81 6.05 12.48
CA GLY A 227 -21.33 5.51 13.74
C GLY A 227 -21.32 6.55 14.86
N ALA A 228 -21.12 6.09 16.07
CA ALA A 228 -21.03 6.91 17.27
C ALA A 228 -19.83 6.53 18.13
N PHE A 229 -19.18 7.52 18.70
CA PHE A 229 -18.35 7.36 19.90
C PHE A 229 -19.26 7.46 21.12
N VAL A 230 -19.16 6.51 22.02
CA VAL A 230 -20.01 6.45 23.23
C VAL A 230 -19.13 6.18 24.45
N ASN A 231 -19.32 6.97 25.49
CA ASN A 231 -18.58 6.85 26.74
C ASN A 231 -19.37 6.01 27.75
N PHE A 232 -18.74 4.97 28.27
CA PHE A 232 -19.21 4.16 29.35
C PHE A 232 -18.44 4.53 30.64
N ASP A 233 -19.12 4.96 31.67
CA ASP A 233 -18.50 5.11 32.98
C ASP A 233 -18.12 3.74 33.54
N VAL A 234 -17.04 3.66 34.31
CA VAL A 234 -16.60 2.43 34.95
C VAL A 234 -16.84 2.55 36.48
N ASP A 235 -17.57 1.61 37.04
CA ASP A 235 -17.92 1.64 38.46
C ASP A 235 -16.68 1.56 39.34
N GLY A 236 -16.62 2.43 40.35
CA GLY A 236 -15.53 2.46 41.34
C GLY A 236 -14.26 3.19 40.91
N ILE A 237 -14.20 3.77 39.69
CA ILE A 237 -13.07 4.58 39.23
C ILE A 237 -13.55 5.84 38.49
N ASP A 238 -12.72 6.88 38.50
CA ASP A 238 -12.97 8.12 37.75
C ASP A 238 -12.34 8.03 36.34
N GLU A 239 -12.85 7.08 35.56
CA GLU A 239 -12.44 6.89 34.17
C GLU A 239 -13.60 6.36 33.31
N LYS A 240 -13.56 6.66 32.01
CA LYS A 240 -14.55 6.21 31.03
C LYS A 240 -13.92 5.34 30.00
N LEU A 241 -14.64 4.33 29.56
CA LEU A 241 -14.31 3.56 28.37
C LEU A 241 -15.06 4.14 27.17
N GLU A 242 -14.35 4.78 26.26
CA GLU A 242 -14.93 5.21 24.98
C GLU A 242 -14.95 4.03 24.01
N ILE A 243 -16.11 3.77 23.41
CA ILE A 243 -16.26 2.78 22.36
C ILE A 243 -16.70 3.45 21.05
N TYR A 244 -16.44 2.79 19.95
CA TYR A 244 -17.03 3.14 18.65
C TYR A 244 -18.00 2.04 18.19
N THR A 245 -19.19 2.44 17.75
CA THR A 245 -20.18 1.51 17.20
C THR A 245 -20.87 2.07 15.97
N THR A 246 -21.12 1.22 14.98
CA THR A 246 -21.98 1.54 13.81
C THR A 246 -23.47 1.33 14.11
N ARG A 247 -23.80 0.78 15.30
CA ARG A 247 -25.14 0.44 15.73
C ARG A 247 -25.45 1.05 17.12
N PRO A 248 -25.40 2.40 17.26
CA PRO A 248 -25.73 3.03 18.54
C PRO A 248 -27.18 2.77 18.97
N ASP A 249 -28.09 2.50 18.02
CA ASP A 249 -29.47 2.11 18.27
C ASP A 249 -29.61 0.86 19.14
N THR A 250 -28.62 -0.02 19.16
CA THR A 250 -28.66 -1.26 19.97
C THR A 250 -28.10 -1.13 21.40
N LEU A 251 -27.75 0.08 21.86
CA LEU A 251 -27.16 0.32 23.18
C LEU A 251 -27.97 -0.25 24.35
N PHE A 252 -29.30 -0.30 24.28
CA PHE A 252 -30.14 -0.91 25.31
C PHE A 252 -29.93 -2.43 25.43
N GLY A 253 -29.42 -3.09 24.39
CA GLY A 253 -29.12 -4.52 24.36
C GLY A 253 -27.69 -4.88 24.77
N VAL A 254 -26.89 -3.90 25.20
CA VAL A 254 -25.51 -4.15 25.66
C VAL A 254 -25.54 -4.83 27.01
N THR A 255 -24.95 -6.04 27.09
CA THR A 255 -24.91 -6.84 28.31
C THR A 255 -23.50 -7.09 28.84
N PHE A 256 -22.47 -6.77 28.08
CA PHE A 256 -21.07 -6.78 28.51
C PHE A 256 -20.21 -5.85 27.66
N MET A 257 -19.02 -5.58 28.14
CA MET A 257 -17.98 -4.90 27.39
C MET A 257 -16.77 -5.80 27.23
N VAL A 258 -16.01 -5.60 26.16
CA VAL A 258 -14.73 -6.28 25.95
C VAL A 258 -13.67 -5.23 25.67
N ILE A 259 -12.52 -5.34 26.33
CA ILE A 259 -11.37 -4.49 26.09
C ILE A 259 -10.17 -5.32 25.60
N ALA A 260 -9.25 -4.66 24.94
CA ALA A 260 -8.01 -5.28 24.51
C ALA A 260 -7.17 -5.75 25.72
N PRO A 261 -6.48 -6.89 25.66
CA PRO A 261 -5.59 -7.33 26.72
C PRO A 261 -4.50 -6.31 27.10
N GLU A 262 -4.15 -5.45 26.16
CA GLU A 262 -3.14 -4.38 26.30
C GLU A 262 -3.73 -3.04 26.75
N HIS A 263 -5.04 -2.98 27.07
CA HIS A 263 -5.70 -1.72 27.40
C HIS A 263 -5.10 -1.11 28.69
N PRO A 264 -4.72 0.21 28.69
CA PRO A 264 -4.01 0.85 29.82
C PRO A 264 -4.77 0.84 31.14
N ILE A 265 -6.10 0.76 31.10
CA ILE A 265 -6.95 0.74 32.30
C ILE A 265 -6.60 -0.41 33.24
N ILE A 266 -6.13 -1.55 32.69
CA ILE A 266 -5.77 -2.74 33.46
C ILE A 266 -4.59 -2.46 34.38
N ASP A 267 -3.53 -1.86 33.83
CA ASP A 267 -2.33 -1.54 34.59
C ASP A 267 -2.55 -0.35 35.54
N LYS A 268 -3.33 0.65 35.09
CA LYS A 268 -3.61 1.86 35.87
C LYS A 268 -4.43 1.58 37.14
N TYR A 269 -5.33 0.61 37.08
CA TYR A 269 -6.22 0.24 38.21
C TYR A 269 -6.01 -1.20 38.67
N ALA A 270 -4.78 -1.70 38.58
CA ALA A 270 -4.43 -3.04 39.02
C ALA A 270 -4.76 -3.33 40.49
N ASP A 271 -4.72 -2.31 41.35
CA ASP A 271 -5.08 -2.38 42.74
C ASP A 271 -6.57 -2.63 43.01
N LYS A 272 -7.43 -2.33 42.04
CA LYS A 272 -8.89 -2.55 42.08
C LYS A 272 -9.31 -3.89 41.49
N ILE A 273 -8.42 -4.55 40.76
CA ILE A 273 -8.68 -5.80 40.03
C ILE A 273 -8.29 -6.98 40.93
N THR A 274 -9.24 -7.83 41.27
CA THR A 274 -9.02 -8.89 42.24
C THR A 274 -8.46 -10.19 41.66
N ASN A 275 -8.51 -10.36 40.30
CA ASN A 275 -8.00 -11.53 39.59
C ASN A 275 -6.83 -11.20 38.64
N MET A 276 -5.91 -10.31 39.06
CA MET A 276 -4.76 -9.87 38.24
C MET A 276 -3.86 -11.01 37.78
N ASP A 277 -3.72 -12.09 38.54
CA ASP A 277 -2.91 -13.25 38.13
C ASP A 277 -3.50 -13.94 36.88
N GLU A 278 -4.82 -14.15 36.85
CA GLU A 278 -5.54 -14.72 35.73
C GLU A 278 -5.44 -13.81 34.48
N ILE A 279 -5.63 -12.50 34.69
CA ILE A 279 -5.50 -11.51 33.63
C ILE A 279 -4.08 -11.49 33.05
N THR A 280 -3.06 -11.52 33.91
CA THR A 280 -1.66 -11.52 33.49
C THR A 280 -1.34 -12.79 32.70
N ALA A 281 -1.80 -13.95 33.13
CA ALA A 281 -1.63 -15.20 32.42
C ALA A 281 -2.27 -15.13 31.01
N TYR A 282 -3.49 -14.62 30.90
CA TYR A 282 -4.18 -14.45 29.61
C TYR A 282 -3.49 -13.43 28.70
N ARG A 283 -3.02 -12.29 29.23
CA ARG A 283 -2.23 -11.28 28.48
C ARG A 283 -0.97 -11.90 27.90
N ASN A 284 -0.26 -12.71 28.66
CA ASN A 284 0.94 -13.41 28.21
C ASN A 284 0.65 -14.45 27.12
N GLU A 285 -0.52 -15.07 27.13
CA GLU A 285 -0.99 -15.95 26.06
C GLU A 285 -1.31 -15.15 24.79
N CYS A 286 -2.05 -14.06 24.93
CA CYS A 286 -2.41 -13.19 23.81
C CYS A 286 -1.19 -12.56 23.14
N ALA A 287 -0.16 -12.19 23.92
CA ALA A 287 1.07 -11.61 23.40
C ALA A 287 1.89 -12.56 22.49
N LYS A 288 1.64 -13.86 22.55
CA LYS A 288 2.26 -14.86 21.68
C LYS A 288 1.56 -14.99 20.32
N LYS A 289 0.34 -14.46 20.20
CA LYS A 289 -0.48 -14.56 18.98
C LYS A 289 -0.25 -13.36 18.08
N THR A 290 -0.17 -13.58 16.78
CA THR A 290 -0.16 -12.52 15.76
C THR A 290 -1.54 -11.85 15.66
N GLU A 291 -1.62 -10.65 15.10
CA GLU A 291 -2.89 -9.97 14.84
C GLU A 291 -3.82 -10.83 13.96
N PHE A 292 -3.26 -11.51 12.97
CA PHE A 292 -3.99 -12.42 12.09
C PHE A 292 -4.59 -13.60 12.84
N GLU A 293 -3.82 -14.24 13.72
CA GLU A 293 -4.32 -15.33 14.57
C GLU A 293 -5.42 -14.85 15.51
N ARG A 294 -5.28 -13.66 16.09
CA ARG A 294 -6.28 -13.07 17.00
C ARG A 294 -7.60 -12.70 16.30
N THR A 295 -7.56 -12.30 15.02
CA THR A 295 -8.74 -11.76 14.33
C THR A 295 -9.37 -12.70 13.30
N GLN A 296 -8.59 -13.55 12.64
CA GLN A 296 -9.03 -14.35 11.50
C GLN A 296 -9.10 -15.86 11.77
N LEU A 297 -8.22 -16.40 12.61
CA LEU A 297 -8.11 -17.85 12.83
C LEU A 297 -8.89 -18.37 14.04
N VAL A 298 -9.43 -17.48 14.88
CA VAL A 298 -10.08 -17.90 16.15
C VAL A 298 -11.47 -18.49 15.89
N LYS A 299 -11.59 -19.82 16.03
CA LYS A 299 -12.88 -20.52 16.07
C LYS A 299 -13.50 -20.52 17.48
N ASP A 300 -12.68 -20.62 18.53
CA ASP A 300 -13.12 -20.64 19.91
C ASP A 300 -12.96 -19.27 20.58
N LYS A 301 -14.05 -18.68 21.06
CA LYS A 301 -14.01 -17.40 21.79
C LYS A 301 -13.35 -17.61 23.15
N THR A 302 -12.25 -16.88 23.40
CA THR A 302 -11.56 -16.85 24.69
C THR A 302 -11.65 -15.47 25.32
N GLY A 303 -11.59 -15.42 26.65
CA GLY A 303 -11.61 -14.16 27.37
C GLY A 303 -11.60 -14.39 28.88
N VAL A 304 -11.24 -13.36 29.63
CA VAL A 304 -11.24 -13.34 31.10
C VAL A 304 -12.05 -12.16 31.59
N ARG A 305 -12.96 -12.37 32.52
CA ARG A 305 -13.69 -11.28 33.18
C ARG A 305 -12.75 -10.51 34.10
N ILE A 306 -12.78 -9.20 34.03
CA ILE A 306 -12.11 -8.34 35.01
C ILE A 306 -12.97 -8.29 36.26
N GLN A 307 -12.47 -8.80 37.40
CA GLN A 307 -13.18 -8.75 38.66
C GLN A 307 -12.78 -7.49 39.43
N GLY A 308 -13.78 -6.73 39.88
CA GLY A 308 -13.60 -5.46 40.59
C GLY A 308 -13.86 -4.21 39.77
N LEU A 309 -14.01 -4.35 38.43
CA LEU A 309 -14.45 -3.27 37.54
C LEU A 309 -15.68 -3.70 36.76
N GLU A 310 -16.66 -2.83 36.65
CA GLU A 310 -17.87 -3.02 35.84
C GLU A 310 -18.14 -1.76 35.01
N GLY A 311 -18.59 -1.92 33.78
CA GLY A 311 -19.05 -0.82 32.94
C GLY A 311 -20.47 -0.40 33.34
N ILE A 312 -20.80 0.87 33.18
CA ILE A 312 -22.16 1.39 33.39
C ILE A 312 -22.73 1.73 32.01
N ASN A 313 -23.78 1.03 31.63
CA ASN A 313 -24.45 1.29 30.33
C ASN A 313 -25.06 2.71 30.36
N PRO A 314 -24.64 3.64 29.47
CA PRO A 314 -25.00 5.05 29.59
C PRO A 314 -26.47 5.38 29.29
N VAL A 315 -27.21 4.45 28.64
CA VAL A 315 -28.62 4.70 28.28
C VAL A 315 -29.60 4.19 29.33
N ASN A 316 -29.24 3.16 30.11
CA ASN A 316 -30.14 2.55 31.12
C ASN A 316 -29.57 2.44 32.54
N GLY A 317 -28.30 2.84 32.75
CA GLY A 317 -27.63 2.84 34.05
C GLY A 317 -27.28 1.44 34.60
N LYS A 318 -27.47 0.36 33.83
CA LYS A 318 -27.17 -0.99 34.30
C LYS A 318 -25.66 -1.22 34.36
N LYS A 319 -25.21 -1.88 35.43
CA LYS A 319 -23.84 -2.40 35.53
C LYS A 319 -23.69 -3.63 34.67
N ILE A 320 -22.63 -3.69 33.91
CA ILE A 320 -22.30 -4.77 32.99
C ILE A 320 -20.85 -5.23 33.18
N PRO A 321 -20.56 -6.53 33.07
CA PRO A 321 -19.21 -7.04 33.23
C PRO A 321 -18.28 -6.56 32.10
N ILE A 322 -17.01 -6.35 32.45
CA ILE A 322 -15.93 -6.06 31.50
C ILE A 322 -15.06 -7.31 31.34
N TYR A 323 -14.79 -7.72 30.11
CA TYR A 323 -13.90 -8.82 29.78
C TYR A 323 -12.67 -8.30 29.04
N ILE A 324 -11.56 -9.00 29.14
CA ILE A 324 -10.47 -8.94 28.16
C ILE A 324 -10.62 -10.10 27.19
N ALA A 325 -10.41 -9.86 25.91
CA ALA A 325 -10.43 -10.92 24.90
C ALA A 325 -9.45 -10.62 23.77
N ASP A 326 -8.89 -11.68 23.20
CA ASP A 326 -7.83 -11.60 22.19
C ASP A 326 -8.28 -10.99 20.85
N TYR A 327 -9.57 -11.02 20.52
CA TYR A 327 -10.11 -10.44 19.28
C TYR A 327 -10.32 -8.91 19.33
N VAL A 328 -10.16 -8.26 20.50
CA VAL A 328 -10.18 -6.80 20.62
C VAL A 328 -8.73 -6.28 20.59
N MET A 329 -8.49 -5.30 19.75
CA MET A 329 -7.15 -4.76 19.50
C MET A 329 -7.05 -3.29 19.85
N MET A 330 -5.97 -2.87 20.52
CA MET A 330 -5.70 -1.44 20.79
C MET A 330 -5.57 -0.60 19.53
N GLY A 331 -5.06 -1.20 18.45
CA GLY A 331 -4.88 -0.51 17.18
C GLY A 331 -6.15 -0.37 16.34
N TYR A 332 -7.30 -0.85 16.79
CA TYR A 332 -8.58 -0.74 16.10
C TYR A 332 -9.63 -0.10 17.00
N GLY A 333 -10.05 1.11 16.65
CA GLY A 333 -10.97 1.88 17.48
C GLY A 333 -10.31 2.42 18.75
N THR A 334 -11.00 2.29 19.85
CA THR A 334 -10.58 2.77 21.18
C THR A 334 -9.92 1.67 22.03
N GLY A 335 -9.77 0.46 21.50
CA GLY A 335 -9.36 -0.70 22.30
C GLY A 335 -10.45 -1.25 23.22
N ALA A 336 -11.67 -0.73 23.12
CA ALA A 336 -12.85 -1.17 23.86
C ALA A 336 -14.05 -1.31 22.91
N ILE A 337 -14.89 -2.30 23.14
CA ILE A 337 -16.14 -2.51 22.40
C ILE A 337 -17.30 -2.78 23.37
N MET A 338 -18.48 -2.35 22.99
CA MET A 338 -19.72 -2.83 23.56
C MET A 338 -20.14 -4.13 22.88
N ALA A 339 -20.77 -5.03 23.59
CA ALA A 339 -21.26 -6.30 23.08
C ALA A 339 -22.78 -6.41 23.16
N VAL A 340 -23.40 -6.77 22.02
CA VAL A 340 -24.86 -6.90 21.88
C VAL A 340 -25.21 -8.30 21.40
N PRO A 341 -25.25 -9.28 22.30
CA PRO A 341 -25.38 -10.70 21.93
C PRO A 341 -26.60 -11.04 21.09
N ALA A 342 -27.72 -10.34 21.29
CA ALA A 342 -28.92 -10.59 20.51
C ALA A 342 -28.78 -10.23 19.02
N HIS A 343 -27.80 -9.36 18.66
CA HIS A 343 -27.71 -8.76 17.31
C HIS A 343 -26.31 -8.80 16.68
N ASP A 344 -25.34 -9.45 17.32
CA ASP A 344 -24.03 -9.78 16.77
C ASP A 344 -23.68 -11.25 17.09
N GLN A 345 -23.39 -12.05 16.07
CA GLN A 345 -23.15 -13.48 16.25
C GLN A 345 -21.90 -13.77 17.09
N ARG A 346 -20.85 -12.93 16.99
CA ARG A 346 -19.63 -13.10 17.79
C ARG A 346 -19.90 -12.87 19.27
N ASP A 347 -20.69 -11.85 19.56
CA ASP A 347 -21.11 -11.51 20.91
C ASP A 347 -22.07 -12.57 21.48
N TYR A 348 -22.93 -13.12 20.61
CA TYR A 348 -23.82 -14.23 20.97
C TYR A 348 -23.06 -15.48 21.41
N ASP A 349 -22.07 -15.91 20.57
CA ASP A 349 -21.26 -17.08 20.88
C ASP A 349 -20.47 -16.89 22.18
N PHE A 350 -19.94 -15.66 22.40
CA PHE A 350 -19.25 -15.31 23.63
C PHE A 350 -20.21 -15.35 24.84
N ALA A 351 -21.37 -14.72 24.72
CA ALA A 351 -22.36 -14.67 25.78
C ALA A 351 -22.86 -16.07 26.17
N LYS A 352 -23.12 -16.94 25.20
CA LYS A 352 -23.48 -18.35 25.45
C LYS A 352 -22.40 -19.10 26.20
N LYS A 353 -21.13 -18.91 25.84
CA LYS A 353 -19.99 -19.56 26.47
C LYS A 353 -19.80 -19.13 27.93
N PHE A 354 -19.97 -17.83 28.21
CA PHE A 354 -19.73 -17.25 29.53
C PHE A 354 -20.99 -17.10 30.39
N GLY A 355 -22.16 -17.53 29.91
CA GLY A 355 -23.43 -17.46 30.64
C GLY A 355 -23.93 -16.03 30.86
N ILE A 356 -23.72 -15.13 29.88
CA ILE A 356 -24.12 -13.71 29.94
C ILE A 356 -25.52 -13.58 29.33
N ASP A 357 -26.30 -12.64 29.87
CA ASP A 357 -27.66 -12.35 29.41
C ASP A 357 -27.69 -11.91 27.94
N ILE A 358 -28.74 -12.33 27.21
CA ILE A 358 -29.00 -11.96 25.82
C ILE A 358 -30.33 -11.20 25.79
N ILE A 359 -30.31 -9.91 25.45
CA ILE A 359 -31.46 -9.01 25.46
C ILE A 359 -31.84 -8.63 24.03
N GLU A 360 -33.00 -9.05 23.55
CA GLU A 360 -33.55 -8.64 22.26
C GLU A 360 -33.90 -7.14 22.27
N VAL A 361 -33.36 -6.38 21.31
CA VAL A 361 -33.71 -4.97 21.09
C VAL A 361 -34.20 -4.70 19.66
N ILE A 362 -34.10 -5.68 18.75
CA ILE A 362 -34.68 -5.66 17.41
C ILE A 362 -35.49 -6.95 17.24
N LYS A 363 -36.78 -6.79 17.04
CA LYS A 363 -37.69 -7.91 16.87
C LYS A 363 -37.58 -8.51 15.46
N GLY A 364 -37.49 -9.84 15.34
CA GLY A 364 -37.54 -10.47 14.01
C GLY A 364 -36.91 -11.86 13.89
N GLY A 365 -36.20 -12.35 14.91
CA GLY A 365 -35.56 -13.67 14.91
C GLY A 365 -35.79 -14.45 16.19
N ASP A 366 -35.27 -15.67 16.23
CA ASP A 366 -35.27 -16.53 17.42
C ASP A 366 -33.91 -16.46 18.14
N ILE A 367 -33.74 -15.44 19.00
CA ILE A 367 -32.51 -15.22 19.76
C ILE A 367 -32.15 -16.36 20.75
N SER A 368 -33.01 -17.36 20.91
CA SER A 368 -32.65 -18.54 21.70
C SER A 368 -31.66 -19.45 20.98
N LYS A 369 -31.60 -19.38 19.63
CA LYS A 369 -30.76 -20.20 18.75
C LYS A 369 -29.53 -19.51 18.22
N GLU A 370 -29.69 -18.27 17.76
CA GLU A 370 -28.62 -17.47 17.13
C GLU A 370 -28.92 -15.97 17.25
N ALA A 371 -27.92 -15.13 16.96
CA ALA A 371 -28.12 -13.69 16.92
C ALA A 371 -28.97 -13.29 15.71
N TYR A 372 -29.90 -12.34 15.91
CA TYR A 372 -30.66 -11.76 14.82
C TYR A 372 -29.99 -10.49 14.30
N THR A 373 -29.43 -10.57 13.10
CA THR A 373 -28.68 -9.46 12.46
C THR A 373 -29.49 -8.68 11.44
N GLY A 374 -30.76 -9.04 11.23
CA GLY A 374 -31.67 -8.40 10.28
C GLY A 374 -32.25 -7.06 10.77
N ASP A 375 -33.07 -6.46 9.92
CA ASP A 375 -33.86 -5.26 10.25
C ASP A 375 -35.18 -5.66 10.93
N GLY A 376 -35.69 -4.80 11.80
CA GLY A 376 -36.93 -5.05 12.55
C GLY A 376 -37.33 -3.88 13.41
N GLU A 377 -38.46 -4.02 14.08
CA GLU A 377 -38.98 -3.03 15.03
C GLU A 377 -38.13 -3.03 16.32
N MET A 378 -37.77 -1.85 16.81
CA MET A 378 -37.07 -1.67 18.08
C MET A 378 -38.00 -2.04 19.26
N VAL A 379 -37.51 -2.88 20.15
CA VAL A 379 -38.17 -3.34 21.38
C VAL A 379 -37.21 -3.26 22.55
N ASN A 380 -37.71 -3.25 23.80
CA ASN A 380 -36.89 -3.17 25.00
C ASN A 380 -35.88 -2.01 25.05
N SER A 381 -36.17 -0.93 24.32
CA SER A 381 -35.23 0.17 23.98
C SER A 381 -35.81 1.55 24.35
N ASP A 382 -36.68 1.62 25.38
CA ASP A 382 -37.28 2.84 25.92
C ASP A 382 -37.82 3.77 24.81
N PHE A 383 -37.23 4.96 24.65
CA PHE A 383 -37.64 5.96 23.67
C PHE A 383 -37.46 5.53 22.20
N LEU A 384 -36.77 4.42 21.92
CA LEU A 384 -36.64 3.83 20.57
C LEU A 384 -37.69 2.78 20.24
N ASN A 385 -38.49 2.34 21.21
CA ASN A 385 -39.52 1.31 20.99
C ASN A 385 -40.48 1.75 19.87
N GLY A 386 -40.74 0.82 18.93
CA GLY A 386 -41.62 1.08 17.78
C GLY A 386 -40.94 1.66 16.54
N TYR A 387 -39.66 2.06 16.61
CA TYR A 387 -38.92 2.45 15.41
C TYR A 387 -38.67 1.21 14.55
N ALA A 388 -39.20 1.21 13.33
CA ALA A 388 -39.07 0.08 12.39
C ALA A 388 -37.92 0.26 11.37
N LYS A 389 -37.40 1.47 11.22
CA LYS A 389 -36.31 1.77 10.27
C LYS A 389 -35.01 2.02 11.02
N LYS A 390 -33.99 1.22 10.70
CA LYS A 390 -32.65 1.31 11.27
C LYS A 390 -32.06 2.73 11.22
N LYS A 391 -32.25 3.45 10.12
CA LYS A 391 -31.74 4.81 9.96
C LYS A 391 -32.36 5.75 11.01
N ASP A 392 -33.68 5.70 11.17
CA ASP A 392 -34.41 6.60 12.06
C ASP A 392 -34.06 6.32 13.54
N SER A 393 -33.88 5.04 13.91
CA SER A 393 -33.45 4.64 15.27
C SER A 393 -32.03 5.10 15.59
N ILE A 394 -31.10 5.00 14.61
CA ILE A 394 -29.72 5.49 14.78
C ILE A 394 -29.70 7.02 14.95
N GLU A 395 -30.41 7.76 14.08
CA GLU A 395 -30.50 9.23 14.14
C GLU A 395 -31.08 9.67 15.51
N ARG A 396 -32.16 9.05 15.95
CA ARG A 396 -32.78 9.35 17.26
C ARG A 396 -31.86 9.04 18.44
N MET A 397 -31.09 7.94 18.39
CA MET A 397 -30.10 7.62 19.41
C MET A 397 -28.96 8.64 19.45
N LEU A 398 -28.44 9.04 18.28
CA LEU A 398 -27.38 10.05 18.20
C LEU A 398 -27.79 11.38 18.84
N GLU A 399 -29.02 11.86 18.57
CA GLU A 399 -29.58 13.05 19.22
C GLU A 399 -29.57 12.93 20.75
N GLU A 400 -29.96 11.77 21.29
CA GLU A 400 -30.00 11.53 22.71
C GLU A 400 -28.60 11.46 23.34
N LEU A 401 -27.65 10.79 22.67
CA LEU A 401 -26.26 10.71 23.13
C LEU A 401 -25.59 12.08 23.20
N GLU A 402 -25.78 12.91 22.16
CA GLU A 402 -25.27 14.28 22.13
C GLU A 402 -25.93 15.17 23.18
N LYS A 403 -27.25 15.10 23.33
CA LYS A 403 -28.01 15.85 24.31
C LYS A 403 -27.57 15.56 25.75
N LYS A 404 -27.25 14.31 26.05
CA LYS A 404 -26.75 13.88 27.37
C LYS A 404 -25.24 14.07 27.56
N GLY A 405 -24.50 14.43 26.51
CA GLY A 405 -23.05 14.55 26.55
C GLY A 405 -22.30 13.22 26.77
N ILE A 406 -22.94 12.08 26.48
CA ILE A 406 -22.40 10.73 26.69
C ILE A 406 -21.87 10.09 25.39
N GLY A 407 -22.04 10.75 24.26
CA GLY A 407 -21.52 10.30 22.99
C GLY A 407 -21.73 11.33 21.89
N LYS A 408 -21.19 11.06 20.73
CA LYS A 408 -21.29 11.91 19.53
C LYS A 408 -21.23 11.08 18.26
N ALA A 409 -21.82 11.60 17.19
CA ALA A 409 -21.62 11.05 15.86
C ALA A 409 -20.14 11.07 15.49
N GLY A 410 -19.68 10.04 14.80
CA GLY A 410 -18.29 9.93 14.39
C GLY A 410 -18.09 9.07 13.16
N VAL A 411 -16.91 9.22 12.58
CA VAL A 411 -16.46 8.43 11.45
C VAL A 411 -15.16 7.73 11.83
N GLN A 412 -15.06 6.47 11.50
CA GLN A 412 -13.81 5.72 11.59
C GLN A 412 -13.43 5.13 10.23
N TYR A 413 -12.14 4.84 10.08
CA TYR A 413 -11.59 4.19 8.91
C TYR A 413 -10.90 2.90 9.34
N LYS A 414 -11.03 1.86 8.51
CA LYS A 414 -10.26 0.62 8.69
C LYS A 414 -8.78 0.84 8.40
N MET A 415 -8.49 1.68 7.39
CA MET A 415 -7.14 2.12 7.06
C MET A 415 -6.52 2.85 8.25
N LYS A 416 -5.26 2.54 8.56
CA LYS A 416 -4.47 3.18 9.62
C LYS A 416 -3.44 4.11 9.02
N ASP A 417 -2.88 5.00 9.85
CA ASP A 417 -1.75 5.83 9.44
C ASP A 417 -0.57 4.97 9.02
N TRP A 418 0.14 5.42 8.02
CA TRP A 418 1.17 4.63 7.34
C TRP A 418 2.46 4.62 8.13
N ALA A 419 2.88 3.43 8.65
CA ALA A 419 4.17 3.22 9.30
C ALA A 419 5.31 3.35 8.27
N PHE A 420 6.06 4.44 8.37
CA PHE A 420 6.84 4.98 7.25
C PHE A 420 8.35 4.73 7.35
N ASN A 421 8.93 4.46 8.52
CA ASN A 421 10.37 4.25 8.66
C ASN A 421 10.79 2.78 8.58
N ARG A 422 12.00 2.55 8.09
CA ARG A 422 12.63 1.24 8.01
C ARG A 422 14.03 1.30 8.65
N GLN A 423 14.36 0.30 9.45
CA GLN A 423 15.68 0.16 10.11
C GLN A 423 16.66 -0.50 9.12
N ARG A 424 16.89 0.20 8.01
CA ARG A 424 17.68 -0.31 6.88
C ARG A 424 18.63 0.75 6.34
N TYR A 425 19.66 0.30 5.62
CA TYR A 425 20.62 1.16 4.94
C TYR A 425 20.13 1.58 3.56
N TRP A 426 19.65 0.62 2.73
CA TRP A 426 19.32 0.86 1.33
C TRP A 426 17.90 1.42 1.16
N GLY A 427 17.77 2.71 1.41
CA GLY A 427 16.55 3.49 1.33
C GLY A 427 16.85 4.98 1.42
N GLU A 428 15.87 5.83 1.08
CA GLU A 428 16.01 7.28 1.22
C GLU A 428 16.15 7.65 2.71
N PRO A 429 17.25 8.33 3.13
CA PRO A 429 17.39 8.78 4.50
C PRO A 429 16.29 9.76 4.90
N ILE A 430 15.71 9.57 6.08
CA ILE A 430 14.71 10.50 6.64
C ILE A 430 15.43 11.81 7.05
N PRO A 431 15.10 12.97 6.44
CA PRO A 431 15.85 14.21 6.63
C PRO A 431 15.43 14.97 7.90
N LEU A 432 15.52 14.30 9.06
CA LEU A 432 15.20 14.87 10.37
C LEU A 432 16.41 14.81 11.31
N ILE A 433 16.43 15.71 12.29
CA ILE A 433 17.47 15.87 13.31
C ILE A 433 16.82 15.88 14.69
N HIS A 434 17.32 15.07 15.60
CA HIS A 434 16.95 15.02 17.01
C HIS A 434 17.84 15.95 17.83
N CYS A 435 17.32 17.09 18.23
CA CYS A 435 18.04 18.08 19.05
C CYS A 435 17.54 18.01 20.50
N PRO A 436 18.43 17.94 21.50
CA PRO A 436 18.02 17.90 22.92
C PRO A 436 17.29 19.17 23.36
N ASN A 437 17.52 20.30 22.71
CA ASN A 437 16.93 21.59 23.08
C ASN A 437 15.66 21.91 22.26
N CYS A 438 15.64 21.53 20.96
CA CYS A 438 14.59 21.93 20.03
C CYS A 438 13.61 20.81 19.69
N GLY A 439 13.85 19.58 20.18
CA GLY A 439 13.09 18.40 19.77
C GLY A 439 13.47 17.96 18.35
N VAL A 440 12.51 17.50 17.58
CA VAL A 440 12.74 17.10 16.19
C VAL A 440 12.75 18.32 15.27
N VAL A 441 13.77 18.45 14.44
CA VAL A 441 13.95 19.54 13.48
C VAL A 441 14.22 18.98 12.08
N ALA A 442 13.72 19.66 11.06
CA ALA A 442 14.01 19.32 9.67
C ALA A 442 15.47 19.66 9.29
N VAL A 443 16.06 18.84 8.41
CA VAL A 443 17.27 19.22 7.67
C VAL A 443 16.90 20.40 6.76
N PRO A 444 17.73 21.47 6.66
CA PRO A 444 17.46 22.57 5.75
C PRO A 444 17.34 22.13 4.29
N GLU A 445 16.37 22.67 3.56
CA GLU A 445 16.11 22.27 2.16
C GLU A 445 17.32 22.43 1.23
N ASN A 446 18.14 23.45 1.47
CA ASN A 446 19.37 23.70 0.71
C ASN A 446 20.50 22.69 1.00
N GLU A 447 20.35 21.85 2.03
CA GLU A 447 21.27 20.75 2.35
C GLU A 447 20.79 19.41 1.75
N LEU A 448 19.62 19.37 1.09
CA LEU A 448 19.15 18.19 0.39
C LEU A 448 19.93 17.97 -0.93
N PRO A 449 20.21 16.72 -1.31
CA PRO A 449 19.83 15.50 -0.62
C PRO A 449 20.68 15.19 0.62
N LEU A 450 20.05 14.73 1.70
CA LEU A 450 20.77 14.03 2.76
C LEU A 450 21.23 12.70 2.20
N ARG A 451 22.54 12.56 1.96
CA ARG A 451 23.13 11.43 1.27
C ARG A 451 23.34 10.23 2.16
N LEU A 452 23.19 9.03 1.58
CA LEU A 452 23.67 7.81 2.22
C LEU A 452 25.20 7.82 2.28
N PRO A 453 25.81 7.55 3.46
CA PRO A 453 27.25 7.40 3.56
C PRO A 453 27.71 6.10 2.87
N ASP A 454 28.87 6.11 2.26
CA ASP A 454 29.50 4.88 1.75
C ASP A 454 29.97 4.01 2.93
N VAL A 455 29.46 2.80 3.03
CA VAL A 455 29.74 1.87 4.15
C VAL A 455 30.09 0.49 3.65
N LYS A 456 30.92 -0.21 4.44
CA LYS A 456 31.28 -1.60 4.18
C LYS A 456 30.37 -2.59 4.90
N ASP A 457 29.83 -2.20 6.05
CA ASP A 457 28.90 -3.00 6.86
C ASP A 457 27.52 -2.32 6.86
N PHE A 458 26.56 -2.98 6.28
CA PHE A 458 25.16 -2.55 6.17
C PHE A 458 24.18 -3.56 6.81
N GLU A 459 24.68 -4.47 7.66
CA GLU A 459 23.82 -5.37 8.42
C GLU A 459 23.10 -4.61 9.56
N PRO A 460 21.80 -4.82 9.74
CA PRO A 460 21.06 -4.31 10.90
C PRO A 460 21.65 -4.84 12.20
N GLY A 461 21.64 -4.01 13.25
CA GLY A 461 22.00 -4.43 14.59
C GLY A 461 21.18 -5.62 15.10
N GLU A 462 21.68 -6.36 16.10
CA GLU A 462 20.95 -7.50 16.70
C GLU A 462 19.62 -7.08 17.33
N ASP A 463 19.57 -5.86 17.86
CA ASP A 463 18.35 -5.22 18.40
C ASP A 463 17.42 -4.67 17.34
N GLY A 464 17.78 -4.77 16.05
CA GLY A 464 17.07 -4.21 14.90
C GLY A 464 17.25 -2.71 14.76
N GLN A 465 18.38 -2.14 15.19
CA GLN A 465 18.77 -0.78 14.86
C GLN A 465 19.25 -0.67 13.40
N SER A 466 19.03 0.51 12.82
CA SER A 466 19.52 0.83 11.48
C SER A 466 21.04 0.75 11.42
N PRO A 467 21.63 0.22 10.33
CA PRO A 467 23.07 0.27 10.10
C PRO A 467 23.64 1.69 10.16
N LEU A 468 22.87 2.69 9.75
CA LEU A 468 23.27 4.10 9.81
C LEU A 468 23.54 4.59 11.24
N ALA A 469 22.91 4.00 12.25
CA ALA A 469 23.10 4.36 13.65
C ALA A 469 24.52 4.06 14.17
N LYS A 470 25.27 3.20 13.47
CA LYS A 470 26.67 2.83 13.81
C LYS A 470 27.70 3.81 13.21
N ILE A 471 27.27 4.79 12.41
CA ILE A 471 28.15 5.67 11.64
C ILE A 471 28.20 7.06 12.27
N ASP A 472 29.17 7.29 13.14
CA ASP A 472 29.30 8.56 13.90
C ASP A 472 29.31 9.80 12.99
N SER A 473 29.98 9.75 11.83
CA SER A 473 30.06 10.84 10.87
C SER A 473 28.71 11.17 10.21
N PHE A 474 27.81 10.18 10.12
CA PHE A 474 26.44 10.39 9.64
C PHE A 474 25.52 10.87 10.78
N VAL A 475 25.60 10.22 11.95
CA VAL A 475 24.70 10.45 13.08
C VAL A 475 24.91 11.81 13.71
N ASN A 476 26.18 12.17 14.03
CA ASN A 476 26.48 13.39 14.77
C ASN A 476 26.41 14.62 13.86
N CYS A 477 25.64 15.60 14.26
CA CYS A 477 25.48 16.85 13.52
C CYS A 477 25.23 18.04 14.45
N THR A 478 25.15 19.22 13.88
CA THR A 478 24.75 20.45 14.58
C THR A 478 23.29 20.75 14.28
N CYS A 479 22.54 21.12 15.29
CA CYS A 479 21.15 21.55 15.13
C CYS A 479 21.08 22.83 14.30
N PRO A 480 20.38 22.86 13.16
CA PRO A 480 20.30 24.06 12.32
C PRO A 480 19.51 25.20 12.98
N LYS A 481 18.72 24.92 14.02
CA LYS A 481 17.88 25.91 14.72
C LYS A 481 18.60 26.59 15.89
N CYS A 482 19.41 25.88 16.68
CA CYS A 482 20.02 26.43 17.90
C CYS A 482 21.53 26.24 17.98
N GLY A 483 22.18 25.57 17.02
CA GLY A 483 23.62 25.36 17.00
C GLY A 483 24.13 24.29 18.00
N ALA A 484 23.28 23.65 18.80
CA ALA A 484 23.68 22.61 19.73
C ALA A 484 24.05 21.30 19.02
N ALA A 485 24.87 20.47 19.69
CA ALA A 485 25.12 19.11 19.24
C ALA A 485 23.79 18.31 19.17
N ALA A 486 23.58 17.63 18.06
CA ALA A 486 22.36 16.93 17.74
C ALA A 486 22.67 15.63 16.98
N LYS A 487 21.63 14.80 16.76
CA LYS A 487 21.77 13.53 16.05
C LYS A 487 20.79 13.49 14.88
N ARG A 488 21.26 13.05 13.71
CA ARG A 488 20.36 12.76 12.57
C ARG A 488 19.51 11.53 12.86
N GLU A 489 18.32 11.52 12.24
CA GLU A 489 17.53 10.30 12.15
C GLU A 489 18.33 9.27 11.35
N THR A 490 18.26 7.99 11.80
CA THR A 490 19.04 6.91 11.21
C THR A 490 18.19 5.88 10.46
N ASP A 491 16.88 5.99 10.56
CA ASP A 491 15.98 5.17 9.76
C ASP A 491 15.83 5.75 8.35
N THR A 492 15.49 4.88 7.42
CA THR A 492 15.21 5.23 6.02
C THR A 492 13.73 5.15 5.72
N MET A 493 13.29 5.78 4.63
CA MET A 493 11.94 5.68 4.12
C MET A 493 11.71 4.29 3.50
N PRO A 494 10.47 3.79 3.41
CA PRO A 494 10.17 2.58 2.65
C PRO A 494 10.35 2.83 1.15
N GLN A 495 10.60 1.79 0.35
CA GLN A 495 10.70 1.91 -1.11
C GLN A 495 9.47 2.58 -1.75
N TRP A 496 8.29 2.44 -1.12
CA TRP A 496 7.05 3.09 -1.55
C TRP A 496 7.11 4.62 -1.56
N ALA A 497 8.04 5.23 -0.85
CA ALA A 497 8.22 6.69 -0.85
C ALA A 497 8.65 7.17 -2.25
N GLY A 498 9.72 6.60 -2.80
CA GLY A 498 10.19 6.91 -4.14
C GLY A 498 9.15 6.61 -5.21
N SER A 499 8.44 5.48 -5.11
CA SER A 499 7.43 5.10 -6.09
C SER A 499 6.12 5.89 -5.98
N SER A 500 5.93 6.72 -4.94
CA SER A 500 4.69 7.47 -4.76
C SER A 500 4.56 8.72 -5.64
N TRP A 501 5.60 9.15 -6.35
CA TRP A 501 5.57 10.38 -7.13
C TRP A 501 6.31 10.31 -8.49
N TYR A 502 6.88 9.19 -8.87
CA TYR A 502 7.73 8.98 -10.04
C TYR A 502 7.10 9.43 -11.37
N PHE A 503 5.78 9.31 -11.50
CA PHE A 503 5.04 9.75 -12.67
C PHE A 503 5.10 11.27 -12.88
N LEU A 504 5.31 12.05 -11.83
CA LEU A 504 5.57 13.48 -11.92
C LEU A 504 6.99 13.73 -12.44
N ARG A 505 7.98 13.00 -11.92
CA ARG A 505 9.37 13.17 -12.32
C ARG A 505 9.60 12.88 -13.80
N TYR A 506 8.90 11.92 -14.37
CA TYR A 506 8.98 11.64 -15.81
C TYR A 506 8.61 12.82 -16.71
N THR A 507 7.82 13.75 -16.23
CA THR A 507 7.48 14.95 -17.00
C THR A 507 8.67 15.91 -17.15
N ASP A 508 9.62 15.87 -16.20
CA ASP A 508 10.80 16.75 -16.18
C ASP A 508 11.99 16.13 -15.40
N PRO A 509 12.55 15.02 -15.87
CA PRO A 509 13.47 14.19 -15.09
C PRO A 509 14.81 14.87 -14.75
N HIS A 510 15.21 15.86 -15.53
CA HIS A 510 16.51 16.54 -15.38
C HIS A 510 16.41 17.90 -14.67
N ASN A 511 15.28 18.25 -14.09
CA ASN A 511 15.10 19.49 -13.37
C ASN A 511 15.84 19.44 -12.02
N ALA A 512 16.84 20.31 -11.86
CA ALA A 512 17.61 20.42 -10.62
C ALA A 512 16.95 21.35 -9.58
N ASN A 513 16.00 22.19 -9.99
CA ASN A 513 15.44 23.28 -9.18
C ASN A 513 14.05 22.96 -8.60
N ALA A 514 13.33 22.00 -9.20
CA ALA A 514 12.02 21.56 -8.77
C ALA A 514 11.84 20.06 -9.02
N LEU A 515 10.88 19.42 -8.36
CA LEU A 515 10.53 18.01 -8.66
C LEU A 515 10.12 17.83 -10.12
N ALA A 516 9.45 18.83 -10.70
CA ALA A 516 9.17 19.03 -12.11
C ALA A 516 8.69 20.46 -12.34
N ASP A 517 8.86 20.97 -13.56
CA ASP A 517 8.37 22.30 -13.95
C ASP A 517 6.83 22.32 -14.02
N MET A 518 6.20 23.39 -13.52
CA MET A 518 4.74 23.50 -13.43
C MET A 518 4.08 23.50 -14.82
N ASP A 519 4.67 24.10 -15.83
CA ASP A 519 4.05 24.13 -17.16
C ASP A 519 4.13 22.76 -17.84
N LYS A 520 5.20 21.99 -17.58
CA LYS A 520 5.30 20.60 -18.00
C LYS A 520 4.28 19.73 -17.27
N LEU A 521 4.08 19.94 -15.95
CA LEU A 521 3.06 19.25 -15.18
C LEU A 521 1.66 19.57 -15.72
N LYS A 522 1.33 20.83 -16.00
CA LYS A 522 0.04 21.23 -16.58
C LYS A 522 -0.21 20.59 -17.95
N TYR A 523 0.84 20.43 -18.75
CA TYR A 523 0.71 19.81 -20.07
C TYR A 523 0.52 18.29 -19.97
N TRP A 524 1.31 17.59 -19.13
CA TRP A 524 1.32 16.14 -19.11
C TRP A 524 0.31 15.52 -18.14
N MET A 525 0.01 16.14 -17.00
CA MET A 525 -0.91 15.57 -16.00
C MET A 525 -2.39 15.81 -16.35
N PRO A 526 -3.29 14.91 -15.91
CA PRO A 526 -3.00 13.61 -15.29
C PRO A 526 -2.44 12.61 -16.29
N VAL A 527 -1.88 11.50 -15.80
CA VAL A 527 -1.57 10.33 -16.62
C VAL A 527 -2.85 9.83 -17.30
N ASP A 528 -2.85 9.72 -18.62
CA ASP A 528 -4.07 9.35 -19.37
C ASP A 528 -4.44 7.89 -19.19
N TRP A 529 -3.44 6.99 -19.14
CA TRP A 529 -3.68 5.56 -18.93
C TRP A 529 -2.54 4.93 -18.16
N TYR A 530 -2.86 4.36 -17.01
CA TYR A 530 -1.93 3.65 -16.15
C TYR A 530 -2.23 2.15 -16.13
N ASN A 531 -1.23 1.31 -16.42
CA ASN A 531 -1.36 -0.15 -16.38
C ASN A 531 -0.47 -0.77 -15.30
N GLY A 532 -0.99 -1.73 -14.54
CA GLY A 532 -0.22 -2.41 -13.51
C GLY A 532 -0.95 -3.57 -12.82
N GLY A 533 -0.30 -4.16 -11.83
CA GLY A 533 -0.78 -5.34 -11.12
C GLY A 533 -1.90 -5.06 -10.12
N MET A 534 -2.70 -6.09 -9.84
CA MET A 534 -3.78 -6.03 -8.84
C MET A 534 -3.25 -5.89 -7.41
N GLU A 535 -2.06 -6.42 -7.14
CA GLU A 535 -1.37 -6.37 -5.86
C GLU A 535 -1.03 -4.95 -5.39
N HIS A 536 -0.96 -3.99 -6.33
CA HIS A 536 -0.65 -2.60 -6.05
C HIS A 536 -1.87 -1.72 -5.76
N VAL A 537 -3.10 -2.25 -5.94
CA VAL A 537 -4.34 -1.48 -5.81
C VAL A 537 -4.52 -0.88 -4.41
N THR A 538 -4.19 -1.65 -3.36
CA THR A 538 -4.30 -1.24 -1.96
C THR A 538 -2.96 -0.80 -1.34
N ARG A 539 -1.88 -0.75 -2.12
CA ARG A 539 -0.52 -0.35 -1.71
C ARG A 539 -0.08 0.88 -2.48
N HIS A 540 0.73 0.70 -3.50
CA HIS A 540 1.29 1.77 -4.32
C HIS A 540 0.24 2.78 -4.80
N MET A 541 -0.92 2.34 -5.30
CA MET A 541 -1.94 3.26 -5.81
C MET A 541 -2.55 4.15 -4.70
N ILE A 542 -2.77 3.61 -3.50
CA ILE A 542 -3.26 4.42 -2.36
C ILE A 542 -2.18 5.41 -1.94
N TYR A 543 -0.93 4.98 -1.83
CA TYR A 543 0.18 5.84 -1.43
C TYR A 543 0.46 6.95 -2.45
N SER A 544 0.52 6.61 -3.74
CA SER A 544 0.76 7.60 -4.80
C SER A 544 -0.39 8.60 -4.94
N ARG A 545 -1.63 8.17 -4.76
CA ARG A 545 -2.79 9.06 -4.72
C ARG A 545 -2.75 9.99 -3.50
N PHE A 546 -2.39 9.47 -2.32
CA PHE A 546 -2.22 10.27 -1.10
C PHE A 546 -1.14 11.35 -1.29
N TRP A 547 0.04 10.99 -1.79
CA TRP A 547 1.13 11.94 -2.05
C TRP A 547 0.71 12.98 -3.09
N HIS A 548 0.01 12.57 -4.13
CA HIS A 548 -0.47 13.47 -5.17
C HIS A 548 -1.53 14.46 -4.65
N HIS A 549 -2.49 14.01 -3.85
CA HIS A 549 -3.46 14.89 -3.18
C HIS A 549 -2.77 15.90 -2.28
N PHE A 550 -1.74 15.47 -1.54
CA PHE A 550 -0.94 16.37 -0.72
C PHE A 550 -0.21 17.43 -1.56
N LEU A 551 0.41 17.03 -2.67
CA LEU A 551 1.07 17.95 -3.60
C LEU A 551 0.06 18.89 -4.29
N TYR A 552 -1.15 18.42 -4.54
CA TYR A 552 -2.25 19.26 -5.03
C TYR A 552 -2.66 20.33 -4.01
N ASP A 553 -2.79 19.96 -2.74
CA ASP A 553 -3.08 20.91 -1.66
C ASP A 553 -1.95 21.96 -1.47
N LEU A 554 -0.71 21.61 -1.80
CA LEU A 554 0.43 22.53 -1.81
C LEU A 554 0.48 23.41 -3.06
N GLY A 555 -0.35 23.13 -4.08
CA GLY A 555 -0.30 23.84 -5.37
C GLY A 555 0.88 23.44 -6.27
N VAL A 556 1.52 22.30 -6.01
CA VAL A 556 2.66 21.78 -6.79
C VAL A 556 2.22 21.03 -8.04
N VAL A 557 1.01 20.49 -8.03
CA VAL A 557 0.39 19.82 -9.18
C VAL A 557 -0.98 20.43 -9.47
N ASN A 558 -1.45 20.28 -10.71
CA ASN A 558 -2.66 20.95 -11.21
C ASN A 558 -3.90 20.05 -11.24
N THR A 559 -3.78 18.78 -10.90
CA THR A 559 -4.88 17.80 -10.90
C THR A 559 -5.03 17.15 -9.54
N PRO A 560 -6.25 16.89 -9.05
CA PRO A 560 -6.44 16.23 -7.75
C PRO A 560 -6.06 14.75 -7.80
N GLU A 561 -6.29 14.06 -8.93
CA GLU A 561 -5.95 12.65 -9.12
C GLU A 561 -4.77 12.49 -10.10
N PRO A 562 -3.86 11.54 -9.83
CA PRO A 562 -2.68 11.36 -10.67
C PRO A 562 -2.98 10.60 -11.98
N TYR A 563 -3.98 9.71 -11.98
CA TYR A 563 -4.28 8.80 -13.08
C TYR A 563 -5.73 8.92 -13.50
N ALA A 564 -5.98 9.24 -14.78
CA ALA A 564 -7.34 9.33 -15.32
C ALA A 564 -7.96 7.94 -15.52
N LYS A 565 -7.16 6.98 -16.01
CA LYS A 565 -7.61 5.62 -16.30
C LYS A 565 -6.65 4.58 -15.75
N ARG A 566 -7.19 3.46 -15.22
CA ARG A 566 -6.42 2.28 -14.78
C ARG A 566 -6.84 1.04 -15.58
N SER A 567 -5.87 0.21 -15.94
CA SER A 567 -6.08 -1.16 -16.38
C SER A 567 -5.23 -2.14 -15.55
N ILE A 568 -5.74 -3.36 -15.43
CA ILE A 568 -5.08 -4.42 -14.66
C ILE A 568 -4.74 -5.57 -15.60
N GLN A 569 -3.49 -6.02 -15.59
CA GLN A 569 -3.08 -7.25 -16.27
C GLN A 569 -3.20 -8.45 -15.34
N GLY A 570 -3.62 -9.59 -15.91
CA GLY A 570 -3.52 -10.87 -15.25
C GLY A 570 -2.10 -11.43 -15.27
N LEU A 571 -1.80 -12.31 -14.34
CA LEU A 571 -0.49 -12.95 -14.22
C LEU A 571 -0.20 -13.88 -15.42
N ILE A 572 1.06 -13.96 -15.84
CA ILE A 572 1.55 -15.12 -16.59
C ILE A 572 2.05 -16.14 -15.57
N LEU A 573 1.44 -17.32 -15.60
CA LEU A 573 1.84 -18.47 -14.80
C LEU A 573 2.97 -19.23 -15.51
N GLY A 574 3.74 -19.99 -14.76
CA GLY A 574 4.72 -20.91 -15.33
C GLY A 574 4.05 -22.00 -16.20
N PRO A 575 4.86 -22.77 -16.97
CA PRO A 575 4.35 -23.90 -17.74
C PRO A 575 3.63 -24.97 -16.89
N ASP A 576 3.92 -24.97 -15.60
CA ASP A 576 3.31 -25.83 -14.57
C ASP A 576 1.94 -25.31 -14.05
N GLY A 577 1.50 -24.12 -14.49
CA GLY A 577 0.28 -23.46 -14.04
C GLY A 577 0.41 -22.71 -12.72
N ASP A 578 1.57 -22.71 -12.11
CA ASP A 578 1.86 -21.98 -10.87
C ASP A 578 2.40 -20.57 -11.13
N LYS A 579 2.30 -19.70 -10.13
CA LYS A 579 2.94 -18.37 -10.19
C LYS A 579 4.45 -18.54 -10.43
N MET A 580 4.98 -17.82 -11.42
CA MET A 580 6.41 -17.81 -11.69
C MET A 580 7.20 -17.34 -10.49
N SER A 581 8.19 -18.14 -10.09
CA SER A 581 9.08 -17.86 -8.97
C SER A 581 10.47 -18.42 -9.25
N LYS A 582 11.50 -17.65 -8.92
CA LYS A 582 12.90 -18.08 -9.04
C LYS A 582 13.21 -19.32 -8.19
N SER A 583 12.61 -19.41 -7.01
CA SER A 583 12.77 -20.56 -6.13
C SER A 583 12.16 -21.85 -6.67
N LYS A 584 11.13 -21.74 -7.53
CA LYS A 584 10.51 -22.88 -8.22
C LYS A 584 11.19 -23.25 -9.54
N GLY A 585 12.07 -22.39 -10.08
CA GLY A 585 12.73 -22.60 -11.35
C GLY A 585 11.82 -22.59 -12.57
N ASN A 586 10.59 -22.04 -12.46
CA ASN A 586 9.57 -22.01 -13.52
C ASN A 586 9.47 -20.65 -14.23
N VAL A 587 10.47 -19.79 -14.05
CA VAL A 587 10.55 -18.46 -14.69
C VAL A 587 10.97 -18.61 -16.15
N VAL A 588 10.30 -17.88 -17.05
CA VAL A 588 10.66 -17.79 -18.48
C VAL A 588 11.35 -16.45 -18.72
N ASP A 589 12.62 -16.49 -19.16
CA ASP A 589 13.39 -15.29 -19.54
C ASP A 589 12.90 -14.76 -20.90
N PRO A 590 12.52 -13.50 -21.02
CA PRO A 590 12.10 -12.91 -22.28
C PRO A 590 13.21 -12.92 -23.36
N LEU A 591 14.49 -12.87 -22.97
CA LEU A 591 15.58 -12.87 -23.94
C LEU A 591 15.75 -14.23 -24.64
N ASP A 592 15.49 -15.33 -23.96
CA ASP A 592 15.52 -16.66 -24.59
C ASP A 592 14.46 -16.73 -25.70
N ILE A 593 13.28 -16.19 -25.46
CA ILE A 593 12.21 -16.14 -26.47
C ILE A 593 12.56 -15.19 -27.61
N VAL A 594 13.15 -14.03 -27.31
CA VAL A 594 13.60 -13.07 -28.33
C VAL A 594 14.68 -13.69 -29.23
N GLU A 595 15.64 -14.41 -28.64
CA GLU A 595 16.73 -15.05 -29.42
C GLU A 595 16.22 -16.18 -30.32
N GLU A 596 15.26 -16.97 -29.84
CA GLU A 596 14.75 -18.12 -30.60
C GLU A 596 13.65 -17.72 -31.59
N TYR A 597 12.72 -16.82 -31.22
CA TYR A 597 11.52 -16.53 -32.03
C TYR A 597 11.38 -15.06 -32.47
N GLY A 598 12.11 -14.14 -31.86
CA GLY A 598 12.05 -12.71 -32.15
C GLY A 598 11.18 -11.93 -31.16
N ALA A 599 11.48 -10.63 -31.02
CA ALA A 599 10.77 -9.70 -30.14
C ALA A 599 9.30 -9.48 -30.56
N ASP A 600 9.05 -9.38 -31.87
CA ASP A 600 7.70 -9.22 -32.42
C ASP A 600 6.83 -10.45 -32.13
N THR A 601 7.42 -11.65 -32.12
CA THR A 601 6.73 -12.89 -31.75
C THR A 601 6.37 -12.88 -30.29
N LEU A 602 7.28 -12.49 -29.39
CA LEU A 602 7.04 -12.40 -27.96
C LEU A 602 5.92 -11.39 -27.66
N ARG A 603 6.01 -10.17 -28.21
CA ARG A 603 4.95 -9.13 -28.00
C ARG A 603 3.59 -9.57 -28.54
N THR A 604 3.56 -10.21 -29.71
CA THR A 604 2.32 -10.75 -30.28
C THR A 604 1.72 -11.82 -29.37
N TYR A 605 2.55 -12.74 -28.86
CA TYR A 605 2.07 -13.83 -28.03
C TYR A 605 1.50 -13.35 -26.68
N VAL A 606 2.20 -12.47 -25.97
CA VAL A 606 1.73 -12.01 -24.64
C VAL A 606 0.42 -11.22 -24.70
N LEU A 607 0.09 -10.67 -25.87
CA LEU A 607 -1.20 -9.99 -26.10
C LEU A 607 -2.29 -10.92 -26.64
N PHE A 608 -1.92 -12.08 -27.20
CA PHE A 608 -2.84 -13.06 -27.79
C PHE A 608 -3.20 -14.21 -26.85
N MET A 609 -2.48 -14.40 -25.75
CA MET A 609 -2.55 -15.58 -24.89
C MET A 609 -3.84 -15.74 -24.07
N GLY A 610 -4.86 -14.91 -24.27
CA GLY A 610 -6.16 -14.99 -23.57
C GLY A 610 -6.68 -13.65 -23.11
N ASP A 611 -7.66 -13.67 -22.20
CA ASP A 611 -8.17 -12.46 -21.57
C ASP A 611 -7.03 -11.72 -20.86
N TYR A 612 -6.93 -10.43 -21.14
CA TYR A 612 -5.84 -9.60 -20.61
C TYR A 612 -5.82 -9.56 -19.07
N GLY A 613 -6.99 -9.51 -18.44
CA GLY A 613 -7.16 -9.48 -16.99
C GLY A 613 -7.03 -10.85 -16.30
N ALA A 614 -7.03 -11.95 -17.05
CA ALA A 614 -6.98 -13.29 -16.49
C ALA A 614 -5.54 -13.81 -16.34
N ALA A 615 -5.34 -14.66 -15.33
CA ALA A 615 -4.12 -15.43 -15.19
C ALA A 615 -4.07 -16.53 -16.25
N THR A 616 -2.94 -16.68 -16.95
CA THR A 616 -2.80 -17.61 -18.07
C THR A 616 -1.44 -18.31 -18.01
N PRO A 617 -1.38 -19.67 -18.14
CA PRO A 617 -0.12 -20.39 -18.16
C PRO A 617 0.67 -20.15 -19.45
N TRP A 618 1.99 -20.11 -19.33
CA TRP A 618 2.90 -20.01 -20.47
C TRP A 618 2.85 -21.25 -21.36
N SER A 619 2.83 -21.07 -22.68
CA SER A 619 2.79 -22.15 -23.66
C SER A 619 3.75 -21.89 -24.82
N GLU A 620 4.83 -22.65 -24.90
CA GLU A 620 5.78 -22.55 -26.03
C GLU A 620 5.13 -22.92 -27.39
N ASN A 621 4.18 -23.86 -27.39
CA ASN A 621 3.48 -24.21 -28.64
C ASN A 621 2.70 -23.01 -29.19
N SER A 622 2.12 -22.20 -28.32
CA SER A 622 1.41 -20.99 -28.72
C SER A 622 2.37 -19.89 -29.21
N VAL A 623 3.56 -19.76 -28.61
CA VAL A 623 4.63 -18.90 -29.12
C VAL A 623 5.01 -19.29 -30.57
N LYS A 624 5.22 -20.59 -30.83
CA LYS A 624 5.49 -21.14 -32.19
C LYS A 624 4.34 -20.82 -33.16
N GLY A 625 3.09 -20.84 -32.67
CA GLY A 625 1.92 -20.43 -33.46
C GLY A 625 1.97 -18.97 -33.91
N CYS A 626 2.32 -18.06 -32.99
CA CYS A 626 2.52 -16.63 -33.29
C CYS A 626 3.67 -16.40 -34.26
N LYS A 627 4.79 -17.13 -34.13
CA LYS A 627 5.89 -17.08 -35.07
C LYS A 627 5.45 -17.48 -36.48
N LYS A 628 4.72 -18.59 -36.62
CA LYS A 628 4.16 -19.04 -37.93
C LYS A 628 3.20 -18.00 -38.52
N PHE A 629 2.43 -17.29 -37.69
CA PHE A 629 1.56 -16.21 -38.15
C PHE A 629 2.39 -15.07 -38.75
N LEU A 630 3.43 -14.59 -38.07
CA LEU A 630 4.33 -13.54 -38.60
C LEU A 630 5.09 -13.98 -39.87
N ASP A 631 5.50 -15.23 -39.96
CA ASP A 631 6.09 -15.79 -41.17
C ASP A 631 5.14 -15.71 -42.37
N ARG A 632 3.84 -16.01 -42.16
CA ARG A 632 2.80 -15.88 -43.20
C ARG A 632 2.56 -14.43 -43.61
N VAL A 633 2.48 -13.50 -42.64
CA VAL A 633 2.35 -12.07 -42.92
C VAL A 633 3.51 -11.57 -43.78
N ALA A 634 4.75 -11.92 -43.43
CA ALA A 634 5.92 -11.54 -44.18
C ALA A 634 5.92 -12.15 -45.63
N ALA A 635 5.49 -13.41 -45.76
CA ALA A 635 5.39 -14.06 -47.06
C ALA A 635 4.36 -13.38 -47.99
N VAL A 636 3.17 -13.07 -47.45
CA VAL A 636 2.11 -12.38 -48.22
C VAL A 636 2.54 -10.99 -48.65
N SER A 637 3.11 -10.20 -47.74
CA SER A 637 3.62 -8.85 -48.02
C SER A 637 4.67 -8.87 -49.14
N TYR A 638 5.59 -9.82 -49.08
CA TYR A 638 6.61 -9.96 -50.13
C TYR A 638 6.02 -10.36 -51.50
N THR A 639 5.04 -11.25 -51.53
CA THR A 639 4.36 -11.67 -52.76
C THR A 639 3.63 -10.51 -53.42
N HIS A 640 2.93 -9.69 -52.65
CA HIS A 640 2.24 -8.51 -53.19
C HIS A 640 3.18 -7.43 -53.71
N LEU A 641 4.28 -7.14 -52.98
CA LEU A 641 5.30 -6.19 -53.45
C LEU A 641 5.91 -6.65 -54.82
N ARG A 642 6.25 -7.93 -54.98
CA ARG A 642 6.74 -8.46 -56.24
C ARG A 642 5.71 -8.43 -57.37
N ALA A 643 4.44 -8.68 -57.08
CA ALA A 643 3.39 -8.58 -58.09
C ALA A 643 3.27 -7.16 -58.64
N HIS A 644 3.41 -6.13 -57.80
CA HIS A 644 3.44 -4.74 -58.25
C HIS A 644 4.70 -4.40 -59.06
N GLU A 645 5.86 -4.89 -58.67
CA GLU A 645 7.11 -4.71 -59.45
C GLU A 645 7.04 -5.36 -60.83
N THR A 646 6.40 -6.53 -60.95
CA THR A 646 6.25 -7.21 -62.26
C THR A 646 5.21 -6.54 -63.16
N LEU A 647 4.21 -5.86 -62.63
CA LEU A 647 3.24 -5.08 -63.42
C LEU A 647 3.81 -3.73 -63.87
N ALA A 648 4.76 -3.15 -63.16
CA ALA A 648 5.45 -1.90 -63.54
C ALA A 648 6.57 -2.12 -64.59
N ASN A 649 7.07 -3.35 -64.76
CA ASN A 649 8.09 -3.74 -65.74
C ASN A 649 7.49 -4.46 -66.94
#